data_f7aa6050618ac466ff6a4b62a84cd25e
#
_entry.id   f7aa6050618ac466ff6a4b62a84cd25e
#
_cell.length_a   1.000
_cell.length_b   1.000
_cell.length_c   1.000
_cell.angle_alpha   90.00
_cell.angle_beta   90.00
_cell.angle_gamma   90.00
#
_symmetry.space_group_name_H-M   'P 1'
#
loop_
_entity.id
_entity.type
_entity.pdbx_description
1 polymer ?
#
loop_
_entity_poly.entity_id
_entity_poly.type
_entity_poly.pdbx_seq_one_letter_code
_entity_poly.pdbx_strand_id
1 'polypeptide(L)'
;RQGIKQKKKLLNSAATRLRTKLGVFAIKFILILAIAVVVSGSCLVLGSVQGIISSAPDVSTIDVSPDGFATKIYDNESNEIQTLSTTGSNRISVELDVVPLELQHAFVAIEDERFYEHNGIDIRGIIRAGYNTITGGGLSQGASTLTQQLLKNNVFNAYNETDIEKIKRKVQEQYLAIKLETYMSKDDILENYLNTINLGNGYYGVQAAANGYFGKDVSELTLSECAVIASITQNPTKLNPLKYPEDNQERQQKVLRNMLKHGYIAQEEYDEALADDVYARVEGLDIATGSSSTYSYFVDTLIEQLIDDLMTQKGYTETQATNLIYKGGLQVYSTQDTSMQEIADEAINNPSFYPSSTEFSINYALSVKNADGKIINYSHSTMQTWYQNVQGNYNFSLTQTNEDTAQQYVDTYREAMTANGETVVAESLHYVIQPQLSFSLMDQHTGYVKVLVGGRGEKSGNRTLNRATDSPRQPGSSIKPLAAYGPALDTGAITLASAIDDSPYYYSSGQLVKNFTAGEYRGLMTVREAIYRSQNVPAVKVLTLITPQVGFNYLEKFGISTLVSPQKAINGSHDIVQPLALGGMTLGVTNIDMTAAYAAIANHGTYTKPVYYTAVYDYKGNLLLDNSSSETHTVLKEQTAWL
;
A
#
# COMPACT_ATOMS: atom_id res chain seq x y z
N ARG A 1 -24.32 -8.90 85.78
CA ARG A 1 -23.10 -9.72 85.84
C ARG A 1 -23.28 -11.15 85.26
N GLN A 2 -24.48 -11.79 85.39
CA GLN A 2 -24.76 -13.12 84.77
C GLN A 2 -24.82 -13.11 83.24
N GLY A 3 -25.41 -12.07 82.58
CA GLY A 3 -25.47 -11.95 81.13
C GLY A 3 -24.12 -11.76 80.46
N ILE A 4 -23.17 -11.08 81.14
CA ILE A 4 -21.79 -10.91 80.62
C ILE A 4 -20.97 -12.21 80.71
N LYS A 5 -21.19 -13.04 81.76
CA LYS A 5 -20.57 -14.35 81.90
C LYS A 5 -21.07 -15.35 80.84
N GLN A 6 -22.36 -15.34 80.49
CA GLN A 6 -22.94 -16.17 79.44
C GLN A 6 -22.44 -15.76 78.04
N LYS A 7 -22.37 -14.44 77.72
CA LYS A 7 -21.77 -13.93 76.47
C LYS A 7 -20.28 -14.32 76.34
N LYS A 8 -19.51 -14.21 77.46
CA LYS A 8 -18.11 -14.63 77.48
C LYS A 8 -17.91 -16.14 77.26
N LYS A 9 -18.86 -16.97 77.80
CA LYS A 9 -18.82 -18.44 77.59
C LYS A 9 -19.18 -18.86 76.17
N LEU A 10 -20.11 -18.18 75.52
CA LEU A 10 -20.49 -18.36 74.12
C LEU A 10 -19.36 -17.90 73.19
N LEU A 11 -18.73 -16.78 73.45
CA LEU A 11 -17.58 -16.24 72.68
C LEU A 11 -16.32 -17.12 72.80
N ASN A 12 -16.20 -17.87 73.90
CA ASN A 12 -15.05 -18.76 74.14
C ASN A 12 -15.34 -20.24 73.81
N SER A 13 -16.51 -20.56 73.28
CA SER A 13 -16.79 -21.93 72.85
C SER A 13 -15.87 -22.40 71.71
N ALA A 14 -15.51 -23.66 71.66
CA ALA A 14 -14.67 -24.22 70.62
C ALA A 14 -15.23 -23.98 69.22
N ALA A 15 -16.56 -24.00 69.08
CA ALA A 15 -17.25 -23.72 67.83
C ALA A 15 -17.14 -22.26 67.38
N THR A 16 -17.20 -21.29 68.32
CA THR A 16 -17.03 -19.86 67.99
C THR A 16 -15.57 -19.53 67.60
N ARG A 17 -14.60 -20.16 68.29
CA ARG A 17 -13.17 -20.02 67.95
C ARG A 17 -12.86 -20.66 66.58
N LEU A 18 -13.49 -21.78 66.24
CA LEU A 18 -13.32 -22.41 64.93
C LEU A 18 -13.98 -21.54 63.81
N ARG A 19 -15.19 -21.02 64.02
CA ARG A 19 -15.82 -20.08 63.08
C ARG A 19 -15.01 -18.83 62.83
N THR A 20 -14.44 -18.20 63.89
CA THR A 20 -13.61 -17.02 63.75
C THR A 20 -12.28 -17.35 63.02
N LYS A 21 -11.66 -18.48 63.28
CA LYS A 21 -10.47 -18.94 62.56
C LYS A 21 -10.75 -19.21 61.08
N LEU A 22 -11.86 -19.89 60.78
CA LEU A 22 -12.32 -20.11 59.41
C LEU A 22 -12.66 -18.82 58.69
N GLY A 23 -13.34 -17.86 59.36
CA GLY A 23 -13.64 -16.55 58.81
C GLY A 23 -12.40 -15.74 58.49
N VAL A 24 -11.41 -15.70 59.41
CA VAL A 24 -10.11 -15.05 59.20
C VAL A 24 -9.33 -15.72 58.10
N PHE A 25 -9.34 -17.05 58.01
CA PHE A 25 -8.72 -17.79 56.90
C PHE A 25 -9.35 -17.47 55.56
N ALA A 26 -10.71 -17.46 55.48
CA ALA A 26 -11.43 -17.11 54.26
C ALA A 26 -11.14 -15.70 53.79
N ILE A 27 -11.10 -14.72 54.72
CA ILE A 27 -10.76 -13.31 54.38
C ILE A 27 -9.30 -13.25 53.87
N LYS A 28 -8.35 -13.91 54.52
CA LYS A 28 -6.96 -13.96 54.05
C LYS A 28 -6.83 -14.62 52.70
N PHE A 29 -7.57 -15.70 52.45
CA PHE A 29 -7.57 -16.39 51.15
C PHE A 29 -8.14 -15.50 50.04
N ILE A 30 -9.27 -14.83 50.30
CA ILE A 30 -9.86 -13.87 49.35
C ILE A 30 -8.89 -12.72 49.04
N LEU A 31 -8.20 -12.22 50.04
CA LEU A 31 -7.24 -11.12 49.88
C LEU A 31 -6.00 -11.56 49.07
N ILE A 32 -5.49 -12.79 49.33
CA ILE A 32 -4.40 -13.37 48.53
C ILE A 32 -4.85 -13.60 47.09
N LEU A 33 -6.06 -14.10 46.87
CA LEU A 33 -6.64 -14.32 45.53
C LEU A 33 -6.79 -12.97 44.77
N ALA A 34 -7.31 -11.94 45.46
CA ALA A 34 -7.41 -10.61 44.89
C ALA A 34 -6.05 -10.03 44.48
N ILE A 35 -5.03 -10.17 45.35
CA ILE A 35 -3.66 -9.75 45.03
C ILE A 35 -3.12 -10.56 43.84
N ALA A 36 -3.32 -11.89 43.81
CA ALA A 36 -2.87 -12.73 42.73
C ALA A 36 -3.53 -12.34 41.38
N VAL A 37 -4.81 -12.01 41.38
CA VAL A 37 -5.53 -11.53 40.20
C VAL A 37 -4.98 -10.18 39.72
N VAL A 38 -4.71 -9.25 40.65
CA VAL A 38 -4.13 -7.94 40.31
C VAL A 38 -2.73 -8.09 39.73
N VAL A 39 -1.88 -8.92 40.36
CA VAL A 39 -0.50 -9.17 39.90
C VAL A 39 -0.51 -9.84 38.53
N SER A 40 -1.33 -10.91 38.35
CA SER A 40 -1.41 -11.61 37.05
C SER A 40 -1.95 -10.70 35.95
N GLY A 41 -2.98 -9.90 36.25
CA GLY A 41 -3.52 -8.90 35.33
C GLY A 41 -2.46 -7.85 34.95
N SER A 42 -1.70 -7.35 35.92
CA SER A 42 -0.61 -6.40 35.69
C SER A 42 0.50 -7.01 34.82
N CYS A 43 0.88 -8.27 35.06
CA CYS A 43 1.89 -8.96 34.24
C CYS A 43 1.42 -9.16 32.79
N LEU A 44 0.13 -9.49 32.59
CA LEU A 44 -0.43 -9.62 31.26
C LEU A 44 -0.42 -8.28 30.50
N VAL A 45 -0.82 -7.19 31.16
CA VAL A 45 -0.81 -5.84 30.56
C VAL A 45 0.63 -5.44 30.22
N LEU A 46 1.58 -5.60 31.13
CA LEU A 46 2.98 -5.25 30.89
C LEU A 46 3.60 -6.09 29.76
N GLY A 47 3.30 -7.39 29.71
CA GLY A 47 3.75 -8.27 28.64
C GLY A 47 3.18 -7.87 27.27
N SER A 48 1.89 -7.50 27.23
CA SER A 48 1.24 -7.01 26.00
C SER A 48 1.84 -5.68 25.53
N VAL A 49 2.07 -4.73 26.44
CA VAL A 49 2.72 -3.45 26.14
C VAL A 49 4.13 -3.67 25.61
N GLN A 50 4.91 -4.54 26.25
CA GLN A 50 6.27 -4.86 25.78
C GLN A 50 6.25 -5.52 24.39
N GLY A 51 5.29 -6.41 24.11
CA GLY A 51 5.12 -7.01 22.80
C GLY A 51 4.75 -5.98 21.72
N ILE A 52 3.92 -5.00 22.05
CA ILE A 52 3.57 -3.89 21.15
C ILE A 52 4.80 -3.01 20.88
N ILE A 53 5.56 -2.66 21.92
CA ILE A 53 6.77 -1.83 21.80
C ILE A 53 7.83 -2.53 20.94
N SER A 54 8.02 -3.83 21.11
CA SER A 54 9.00 -4.59 20.31
C SER A 54 8.66 -4.69 18.83
N SER A 55 7.42 -4.40 18.45
CA SER A 55 6.95 -4.31 17.05
C SER A 55 6.93 -2.87 16.51
N ALA A 56 7.40 -1.89 17.27
CA ALA A 56 7.53 -0.52 16.78
C ALA A 56 8.73 -0.40 15.83
N PRO A 57 8.66 0.47 14.81
CA PRO A 57 9.82 0.75 13.95
C PRO A 57 10.98 1.33 14.78
N ASP A 58 12.20 1.15 14.29
CA ASP A 58 13.38 1.73 14.94
C ASP A 58 13.37 3.25 14.74
N VAL A 59 13.50 4.00 15.82
CA VAL A 59 13.47 5.47 15.79
C VAL A 59 14.61 6.06 14.95
N SER A 60 15.74 5.35 14.83
CA SER A 60 16.88 5.77 14.00
C SER A 60 16.58 5.74 12.50
N THR A 61 15.53 5.01 12.09
CA THR A 61 15.07 4.92 10.69
C THR A 61 13.84 5.79 10.44
N ILE A 62 13.31 6.46 11.47
CA ILE A 62 12.16 7.35 11.34
C ILE A 62 12.63 8.71 10.85
N ASP A 63 12.32 9.03 9.61
CA ASP A 63 12.41 10.39 9.10
C ASP A 63 11.05 11.08 9.36
N VAL A 64 11.07 12.10 10.21
CA VAL A 64 9.91 12.96 10.50
C VAL A 64 10.02 14.31 9.79
N SER A 65 11.06 14.50 8.95
CA SER A 65 11.22 15.72 8.16
C SER A 65 9.98 15.99 7.31
N PRO A 66 9.66 17.25 7.01
CA PRO A 66 8.51 17.57 6.19
C PRO A 66 8.67 16.96 4.81
N ASP A 67 7.96 15.88 4.56
CA ASP A 67 7.81 15.28 3.25
C ASP A 67 6.93 16.18 2.38
N GLY A 68 7.49 16.87 1.45
CA GLY A 68 6.73 17.81 0.65
C GLY A 68 7.37 18.14 -0.69
N PHE A 69 8.49 17.52 -0.98
CA PHE A 69 9.12 17.64 -2.29
C PHE A 69 8.56 16.56 -3.22
N ALA A 70 8.09 16.99 -4.38
CA ALA A 70 7.66 16.05 -5.39
C ALA A 70 8.84 15.16 -5.83
N THR A 71 8.66 13.86 -5.80
CA THR A 71 9.65 12.93 -6.34
C THR A 71 9.67 13.03 -7.87
N LYS A 72 10.85 13.11 -8.45
CA LYS A 72 11.06 13.18 -9.89
C LYS A 72 11.64 11.87 -10.39
N ILE A 73 11.07 11.37 -11.48
CA ILE A 73 11.54 10.17 -12.17
C ILE A 73 12.15 10.60 -13.50
N TYR A 74 13.34 10.13 -13.75
CA TYR A 74 14.12 10.40 -14.96
C TYR A 74 14.27 9.11 -15.78
N ASP A 75 14.35 9.24 -17.11
CA ASP A 75 14.67 8.13 -18.02
C ASP A 75 16.17 7.78 -18.03
N ASN A 76 16.57 6.85 -18.89
CA ASN A 76 17.95 6.43 -19.05
C ASN A 76 18.90 7.52 -19.59
N GLU A 77 18.36 8.61 -20.13
CA GLU A 77 19.11 9.79 -20.62
C GLU A 77 19.04 10.97 -19.65
N SER A 78 18.44 10.78 -18.47
CA SER A 78 18.21 11.79 -17.43
C SER A 78 17.20 12.89 -17.83
N ASN A 79 16.28 12.61 -18.75
CA ASN A 79 15.12 13.46 -18.99
C ASN A 79 14.05 13.17 -17.93
N GLU A 80 13.41 14.21 -17.39
CA GLU A 80 12.29 14.02 -16.46
C GLU A 80 11.08 13.46 -17.22
N ILE A 81 10.61 12.26 -16.82
CA ILE A 81 9.46 11.57 -17.42
C ILE A 81 8.20 11.66 -16.56
N GLN A 82 8.36 11.82 -15.24
CA GLN A 82 7.24 11.91 -14.33
C GLN A 82 7.60 12.63 -13.05
N THR A 83 6.71 13.49 -12.59
CA THR A 83 6.71 14.00 -11.22
C THR A 83 5.62 13.29 -10.43
N LEU A 84 5.97 12.65 -9.32
CA LEU A 84 5.01 12.05 -8.40
C LEU A 84 4.52 13.11 -7.44
N SER A 85 3.26 13.52 -7.59
CA SER A 85 2.59 14.41 -6.66
C SER A 85 1.31 13.75 -6.13
N THR A 86 1.08 13.83 -4.82
CA THR A 86 -0.22 13.51 -4.25
C THR A 86 -1.03 14.80 -4.07
N THR A 87 -2.35 14.70 -4.00
CA THR A 87 -3.20 15.73 -3.39
C THR A 87 -2.66 16.00 -1.97
N GLY A 88 -1.89 17.06 -1.80
CA GLY A 88 -1.15 17.35 -0.56
C GLY A 88 0.34 17.61 -0.74
N SER A 89 0.86 17.55 -1.98
CA SER A 89 2.21 18.03 -2.31
C SER A 89 2.29 19.56 -2.46
N ASN A 90 1.24 20.30 -2.12
CA ASN A 90 1.27 21.74 -1.93
C ASN A 90 1.90 22.09 -0.57
N ARG A 91 3.07 21.52 -0.29
CA ARG A 91 3.88 21.88 0.87
C ARG A 91 4.98 22.81 0.41
N ILE A 92 5.06 23.93 1.09
CA ILE A 92 6.20 24.83 1.03
C ILE A 92 6.82 24.75 2.41
N SER A 93 7.99 24.12 2.50
CA SER A 93 8.73 24.03 3.77
C SER A 93 9.27 25.40 4.13
N VAL A 94 9.18 25.75 5.40
CA VAL A 94 9.76 26.98 5.97
C VAL A 94 10.56 26.62 7.21
N GLU A 95 11.67 27.31 7.42
CA GLU A 95 12.45 27.22 8.65
C GLU A 95 11.67 27.86 9.80
N LEU A 96 11.87 27.37 11.02
CA LEU A 96 11.08 27.81 12.18
C LEU A 96 11.25 29.30 12.48
N ASP A 97 12.41 29.86 12.19
CA ASP A 97 12.74 31.26 12.38
C ASP A 97 11.98 32.22 11.45
N VAL A 98 11.48 31.70 10.30
CA VAL A 98 10.60 32.45 9.38
C VAL A 98 9.14 32.46 9.87
N VAL A 99 8.73 31.44 10.66
CA VAL A 99 7.36 31.34 11.17
C VAL A 99 7.16 32.31 12.34
N PRO A 100 6.16 33.23 12.30
CA PRO A 100 5.88 34.13 13.38
C PRO A 100 5.73 33.45 14.75
N LEU A 101 6.27 34.03 15.81
CA LEU A 101 6.14 33.48 17.17
C LEU A 101 4.67 33.34 17.58
N GLU A 102 3.81 34.26 17.15
CA GLU A 102 2.37 34.21 17.36
C GLU A 102 1.75 32.93 16.80
N LEU A 103 2.19 32.47 15.60
CA LEU A 103 1.71 31.24 15.01
C LEU A 103 2.24 30.02 15.75
N GLN A 104 3.54 30.00 16.10
CA GLN A 104 4.14 28.93 16.90
C GLN A 104 3.41 28.77 18.23
N HIS A 105 3.20 29.88 18.96
CA HIS A 105 2.49 29.92 20.23
C HIS A 105 1.01 29.55 20.12
N ALA A 106 0.33 29.90 19.01
CA ALA A 106 -1.05 29.52 18.75
C ALA A 106 -1.21 27.99 18.69
N PHE A 107 -0.33 27.29 17.94
CA PHE A 107 -0.32 25.83 17.88
C PHE A 107 0.00 25.19 19.23
N VAL A 108 1.03 25.67 19.92
CA VAL A 108 1.39 25.18 21.25
C VAL A 108 0.23 25.37 22.23
N ALA A 109 -0.37 26.57 22.27
CA ALA A 109 -1.45 26.88 23.20
C ALA A 109 -2.73 26.06 23.01
N ILE A 110 -3.02 25.63 21.78
CA ILE A 110 -4.26 24.90 21.49
C ILE A 110 -4.09 23.37 21.49
N GLU A 111 -2.93 22.86 21.06
CA GLU A 111 -2.67 21.44 20.89
C GLU A 111 -1.88 20.83 22.05
N ASP A 112 -0.90 21.57 22.63
CA ASP A 112 0.02 21.02 23.63
C ASP A 112 0.57 22.11 24.55
N GLU A 113 -0.27 22.61 25.48
CA GLU A 113 0.04 23.77 26.36
C GLU A 113 1.33 23.62 27.18
N ARG A 114 1.86 22.42 27.34
CA ARG A 114 3.10 22.10 28.08
C ARG A 114 4.18 21.51 27.19
N PHE A 115 4.16 21.75 25.88
CA PHE A 115 5.09 21.19 24.91
C PHE A 115 6.55 21.31 25.34
N TYR A 116 6.96 22.45 25.85
CA TYR A 116 8.33 22.69 26.29
C TYR A 116 8.66 22.14 27.70
N GLU A 117 7.66 21.58 28.44
CA GLU A 117 7.84 21.08 29.81
C GLU A 117 8.00 19.54 29.87
N HIS A 118 7.49 18.79 28.91
CA HIS A 118 7.52 17.33 28.91
C HIS A 118 8.50 16.77 27.89
N ASN A 119 8.80 15.46 28.00
CA ASN A 119 9.67 14.72 27.08
C ASN A 119 8.84 13.70 26.26
N GLY A 120 8.17 14.16 25.22
CA GLY A 120 7.39 13.35 24.27
C GLY A 120 5.97 13.02 24.72
N ILE A 121 5.71 12.90 26.02
CA ILE A 121 4.37 12.60 26.57
C ILE A 121 4.02 13.55 27.71
N ASP A 122 2.79 14.05 27.72
CA ASP A 122 2.26 14.85 28.83
C ASP A 122 1.50 13.99 29.84
N ILE A 123 2.20 13.52 30.88
CA ILE A 123 1.63 12.67 31.94
C ILE A 123 0.49 13.39 32.68
N ARG A 124 0.61 14.70 32.92
CA ARG A 124 -0.43 15.50 33.60
C ARG A 124 -1.70 15.56 32.73
N GLY A 125 -1.54 15.76 31.42
CA GLY A 125 -2.64 15.75 30.47
C GLY A 125 -3.33 14.39 30.39
N ILE A 126 -2.58 13.29 30.38
CA ILE A 126 -3.12 11.91 30.38
C ILE A 126 -3.94 11.66 31.65
N ILE A 127 -3.43 12.02 32.84
CA ILE A 127 -4.15 11.85 34.12
C ILE A 127 -5.42 12.69 34.11
N ARG A 128 -5.37 13.95 33.66
CA ARG A 128 -6.55 14.83 33.53
C ARG A 128 -7.61 14.27 32.62
N ALA A 129 -7.21 13.79 31.43
CA ALA A 129 -8.12 13.18 30.47
C ALA A 129 -8.77 11.89 31.01
N GLY A 130 -8.00 11.05 31.69
CA GLY A 130 -8.49 9.84 32.36
C GLY A 130 -9.51 10.16 33.45
N TYR A 131 -9.25 11.16 34.30
CA TYR A 131 -10.17 11.62 35.34
C TYR A 131 -11.49 12.13 34.74
N ASN A 132 -11.43 12.96 33.71
CA ASN A 132 -12.61 13.50 33.03
C ASN A 132 -13.47 12.40 32.39
N THR A 133 -12.83 11.37 31.82
CA THR A 133 -13.53 10.23 31.24
C THR A 133 -14.30 9.43 32.30
N ILE A 134 -13.69 9.22 33.48
CA ILE A 134 -14.31 8.47 34.60
C ILE A 134 -15.44 9.26 35.24
N THR A 135 -15.32 10.60 35.31
CA THR A 135 -16.32 11.48 35.95
C THR A 135 -17.46 11.91 35.03
N GLY A 136 -17.55 11.39 33.81
CA GLY A 136 -18.64 11.66 32.87
C GLY A 136 -18.53 12.98 32.11
N GLY A 137 -17.38 13.66 32.16
CA GLY A 137 -17.11 14.93 31.49
C GLY A 137 -16.87 14.86 29.98
N GLY A 138 -16.99 13.68 29.37
CA GLY A 138 -16.79 13.46 27.94
C GLY A 138 -15.31 13.52 27.52
N LEU A 139 -14.98 13.00 26.33
CA LEU A 139 -13.64 13.01 25.71
C LEU A 139 -13.28 14.39 25.11
N SER A 140 -13.58 15.49 25.78
CA SER A 140 -13.51 16.84 25.19
C SER A 140 -12.10 17.46 25.12
N GLN A 141 -11.07 16.86 25.72
CA GLN A 141 -9.70 17.35 25.63
C GLN A 141 -8.74 16.24 25.20
N GLY A 142 -8.03 16.45 24.07
CA GLY A 142 -6.96 15.58 23.61
C GLY A 142 -5.80 15.57 24.61
N ALA A 143 -5.24 14.40 24.88
CA ALA A 143 -4.03 14.22 25.69
C ALA A 143 -2.80 13.86 24.83
N SER A 144 -2.90 14.00 23.51
CA SER A 144 -1.80 13.72 22.58
C SER A 144 -0.93 14.96 22.43
N THR A 145 0.39 14.78 22.57
CA THR A 145 1.38 15.86 22.38
C THR A 145 1.62 16.13 20.88
N LEU A 146 2.24 17.29 20.57
CA LEU A 146 2.69 17.63 19.20
C LEU A 146 3.62 16.55 18.65
N THR A 147 4.52 16.03 19.47
CA THR A 147 5.43 14.93 19.10
C THR A 147 4.68 13.65 18.71
N GLN A 148 3.64 13.28 19.45
CA GLN A 148 2.79 12.14 19.12
C GLN A 148 1.98 12.37 17.85
N GLN A 149 1.51 13.60 17.62
CA GLN A 149 0.78 13.96 16.41
C GLN A 149 1.70 13.93 15.17
N LEU A 150 2.94 14.42 15.30
CA LEU A 150 3.95 14.35 14.25
C LEU A 150 4.21 12.89 13.83
N LEU A 151 4.46 12.02 14.81
CA LEU A 151 4.64 10.58 14.57
C LEU A 151 3.41 9.94 13.95
N LYS A 152 2.21 10.25 14.45
CA LYS A 152 0.96 9.73 13.88
C LYS A 152 0.82 10.09 12.41
N ASN A 153 1.15 11.31 12.02
CA ASN A 153 0.96 11.82 10.67
C ASN A 153 2.00 11.29 9.67
N ASN A 154 3.24 11.04 10.13
CA ASN A 154 4.37 10.71 9.25
C ASN A 154 4.77 9.22 9.30
N VAL A 155 4.44 8.50 10.38
CA VAL A 155 4.91 7.12 10.61
C VAL A 155 3.79 6.09 10.56
N PHE A 156 2.55 6.48 10.93
CA PHE A 156 1.43 5.55 11.06
C PHE A 156 0.33 5.82 10.04
N ASN A 157 -0.19 4.74 9.45
CA ASN A 157 -1.42 4.82 8.65
C ASN A 157 -2.64 4.63 9.57
N ALA A 158 -3.30 5.75 9.93
CA ALA A 158 -4.43 5.75 10.85
C ALA A 158 -5.80 5.62 10.14
N TYR A 159 -5.83 5.19 8.88
CA TYR A 159 -7.05 5.08 8.09
C TYR A 159 -7.68 3.69 8.25
N ASN A 160 -8.98 3.62 8.59
CA ASN A 160 -9.76 2.38 8.77
C ASN A 160 -9.23 1.40 9.83
N GLU A 161 -8.60 1.88 10.89
CA GLU A 161 -8.10 1.05 11.99
C GLU A 161 -9.21 0.43 12.84
N THR A 162 -9.00 -0.83 13.25
CA THR A 162 -9.77 -1.47 14.33
C THR A 162 -9.43 -0.87 15.69
N ASP A 163 -10.27 -1.10 16.71
CA ASP A 163 -9.99 -0.57 18.05
C ASP A 163 -8.70 -1.15 18.67
N ILE A 164 -8.34 -2.39 18.32
CA ILE A 164 -7.07 -3.02 18.77
C ILE A 164 -5.87 -2.34 18.10
N GLU A 165 -5.95 -2.07 16.81
CA GLU A 165 -4.90 -1.36 16.08
C GLU A 165 -4.71 0.07 16.59
N LYS A 166 -5.78 0.77 16.92
CA LYS A 166 -5.71 2.10 17.58
C LYS A 166 -4.96 2.05 18.91
N ILE A 167 -5.25 1.02 19.74
CA ILE A 167 -4.54 0.85 21.02
C ILE A 167 -3.07 0.56 20.76
N LYS A 168 -2.76 -0.37 19.85
CA LYS A 168 -1.39 -0.72 19.46
C LYS A 168 -0.62 0.53 19.01
N ARG A 169 -1.18 1.27 18.05
CA ARG A 169 -0.59 2.51 17.55
C ARG A 169 -0.37 3.53 18.67
N LYS A 170 -1.36 3.76 19.56
CA LYS A 170 -1.23 4.71 20.65
C LYS A 170 -0.10 4.38 21.63
N VAL A 171 0.14 3.09 21.91
CA VAL A 171 1.27 2.65 22.74
C VAL A 171 2.60 2.88 21.99
N GLN A 172 2.64 2.59 20.69
CA GLN A 172 3.83 2.84 19.87
C GLN A 172 4.12 4.34 19.71
N GLU A 173 3.10 5.19 19.47
CA GLU A 173 3.23 6.64 19.42
C GLU A 173 3.87 7.20 20.71
N GLN A 174 3.40 6.76 21.88
CA GLN A 174 3.95 7.20 23.16
C GLN A 174 5.40 6.78 23.35
N TYR A 175 5.73 5.52 23.04
CA TYR A 175 7.10 5.02 23.12
C TYR A 175 8.04 5.77 22.18
N LEU A 176 7.62 5.93 20.91
CA LEU A 176 8.43 6.61 19.89
C LEU A 176 8.55 8.11 20.17
N ALA A 177 7.53 8.78 20.74
CA ALA A 177 7.60 10.17 21.11
C ALA A 177 8.68 10.44 22.18
N ILE A 178 8.77 9.58 23.21
CA ILE A 178 9.83 9.68 24.22
C ILE A 178 11.21 9.45 23.57
N LYS A 179 11.30 8.51 22.64
CA LYS A 179 12.56 8.23 21.96
C LYS A 179 12.95 9.35 21.00
N LEU A 180 12.02 9.87 20.21
CA LEU A 180 12.27 10.94 19.24
C LEU A 180 12.85 12.19 19.94
N GLU A 181 12.31 12.59 21.08
CA GLU A 181 12.81 13.72 21.85
C GLU A 181 14.18 13.49 22.53
N THR A 182 14.76 12.29 22.40
CA THR A 182 16.18 12.07 22.74
C THR A 182 17.12 12.39 21.56
N TYR A 183 16.61 12.52 20.35
CA TYR A 183 17.40 12.76 19.13
C TYR A 183 17.11 14.12 18.48
N MET A 184 15.90 14.68 18.70
CA MET A 184 15.47 15.94 18.09
C MET A 184 15.17 16.97 19.17
N SER A 185 15.49 18.23 18.90
CA SER A 185 15.11 19.35 19.76
C SER A 185 13.60 19.63 19.68
N LYS A 186 13.09 20.40 20.65
CA LYS A 186 11.69 20.87 20.63
C LYS A 186 11.40 21.74 19.40
N ASP A 187 12.37 22.56 19.02
CA ASP A 187 12.25 23.46 17.87
C ASP A 187 12.22 22.66 16.57
N ASP A 188 13.07 21.64 16.41
CA ASP A 188 13.02 20.73 15.24
C ASP A 188 11.69 20.00 15.16
N ILE A 189 11.14 19.53 16.29
CA ILE A 189 9.84 18.85 16.34
C ILE A 189 8.72 19.80 15.95
N LEU A 190 8.73 21.04 16.46
CA LEU A 190 7.73 22.05 16.13
C LEU A 190 7.81 22.45 14.65
N GLU A 191 9.00 22.67 14.12
CA GLU A 191 9.24 22.96 12.70
C GLU A 191 8.64 21.87 11.82
N ASN A 192 9.02 20.61 12.09
CA ASN A 192 8.51 19.47 11.32
C ASN A 192 6.98 19.35 11.44
N TYR A 193 6.41 19.60 12.63
CA TYR A 193 4.96 19.59 12.83
C TYR A 193 4.26 20.67 12.00
N LEU A 194 4.73 21.91 12.08
CA LEU A 194 4.17 23.06 11.36
C LEU A 194 4.27 22.90 9.84
N ASN A 195 5.29 22.22 9.36
CA ASN A 195 5.46 21.91 7.95
C ASN A 195 4.65 20.69 7.46
N THR A 196 4.10 19.85 8.36
CA THR A 196 3.43 18.59 7.96
C THR A 196 1.94 18.55 8.24
N ILE A 197 1.44 19.39 9.15
CA ILE A 197 0.05 19.34 9.60
C ILE A 197 -0.95 19.61 8.45
N ASN A 198 -2.02 18.79 8.38
CA ASN A 198 -3.14 19.04 7.47
C ASN A 198 -4.01 20.19 7.99
N LEU A 199 -4.13 21.23 7.20
CA LEU A 199 -4.87 22.46 7.51
C LEU A 199 -6.11 22.64 6.62
N GLY A 200 -6.66 21.55 6.09
CA GLY A 200 -7.87 21.57 5.26
C GLY A 200 -7.62 22.08 3.85
N ASN A 201 -8.62 21.97 2.99
CA ASN A 201 -8.59 22.43 1.59
C ASN A 201 -7.38 21.94 0.75
N GLY A 202 -6.77 20.81 1.14
CA GLY A 202 -5.56 20.32 0.50
C GLY A 202 -4.26 21.04 0.92
N TYR A 203 -4.32 21.93 1.87
CA TYR A 203 -3.14 22.65 2.38
C TYR A 203 -2.46 21.85 3.50
N TYR A 204 -1.20 21.52 3.28
CA TYR A 204 -0.36 20.83 4.26
C TYR A 204 0.82 21.74 4.64
N GLY A 205 0.99 21.98 5.92
CA GLY A 205 1.94 22.94 6.47
C GLY A 205 1.43 24.40 6.46
N VAL A 206 2.05 25.20 7.34
CA VAL A 206 1.59 26.56 7.64
C VAL A 206 1.81 27.53 6.47
N GLN A 207 2.88 27.39 5.68
CA GLN A 207 3.11 28.24 4.52
C GLN A 207 2.05 28.02 3.43
N ALA A 208 1.71 26.77 3.16
CA ALA A 208 0.65 26.46 2.19
C ALA A 208 -0.71 26.96 2.66
N ALA A 209 -0.98 26.92 3.96
CA ALA A 209 -2.21 27.46 4.54
C ALA A 209 -2.24 29.00 4.49
N ALA A 210 -1.13 29.66 4.78
CA ALA A 210 -1.00 31.12 4.68
C ALA A 210 -1.27 31.61 3.25
N ASN A 211 -0.62 30.99 2.28
CA ASN A 211 -0.83 31.31 0.87
C ASN A 211 -2.27 31.01 0.43
N GLY A 212 -2.82 29.84 0.83
CA GLY A 212 -4.12 29.39 0.36
C GLY A 212 -5.31 30.10 0.99
N TYR A 213 -5.24 30.49 2.25
CA TYR A 213 -6.32 31.18 2.96
C TYR A 213 -6.23 32.69 2.89
N PHE A 214 -5.00 33.24 2.85
CA PHE A 214 -4.78 34.69 2.98
C PHE A 214 -3.96 35.30 1.84
N GLY A 215 -3.45 34.49 0.89
CA GLY A 215 -2.61 34.99 -0.21
C GLY A 215 -1.28 35.61 0.25
N LYS A 216 -0.77 35.22 1.43
CA LYS A 216 0.41 35.81 2.09
C LYS A 216 1.50 34.80 2.32
N ASP A 217 2.72 35.29 2.44
CA ASP A 217 3.80 34.54 3.09
C ASP A 217 3.48 34.32 4.57
N VAL A 218 3.93 33.18 5.14
CA VAL A 218 3.66 32.85 6.54
C VAL A 218 4.21 33.93 7.49
N SER A 219 5.33 34.55 7.15
CA SER A 219 5.96 35.64 7.92
C SER A 219 5.13 36.94 7.99
N GLU A 220 4.14 37.08 7.12
CA GLU A 220 3.28 38.28 7.02
C GLU A 220 1.93 38.10 7.72
N LEU A 221 1.70 36.98 8.39
CA LEU A 221 0.44 36.69 9.08
C LEU A 221 0.27 37.57 10.34
N THR A 222 -0.93 38.12 10.50
CA THR A 222 -1.32 38.79 11.73
C THR A 222 -1.70 37.81 12.84
N LEU A 223 -1.77 38.23 14.09
CA LEU A 223 -2.16 37.39 15.22
C LEU A 223 -3.54 36.73 15.01
N SER A 224 -4.52 37.43 14.47
CA SER A 224 -5.85 36.91 14.19
C SER A 224 -5.80 35.85 13.11
N GLU A 225 -5.00 36.03 12.05
CA GLU A 225 -4.79 35.05 10.96
C GLU A 225 -4.04 33.79 11.47
N CYS A 226 -3.02 33.96 12.31
CA CYS A 226 -2.33 32.89 13.02
C CYS A 226 -3.31 32.02 13.83
N ALA A 227 -4.22 32.65 14.56
CA ALA A 227 -5.21 31.96 15.37
C ALA A 227 -6.27 31.21 14.49
N VAL A 228 -6.64 31.75 13.32
CA VAL A 228 -7.50 31.07 12.33
C VAL A 228 -6.83 29.80 11.83
N ILE A 229 -5.57 29.87 11.41
CA ILE A 229 -4.82 28.69 10.90
C ILE A 229 -4.68 27.63 11.99
N ALA A 230 -4.28 28.01 13.22
CA ALA A 230 -4.14 27.07 14.33
C ALA A 230 -5.46 26.41 14.72
N SER A 231 -6.59 27.07 14.44
CA SER A 231 -7.93 26.53 14.75
C SER A 231 -8.34 25.34 13.91
N ILE A 232 -7.70 25.11 12.76
CA ILE A 232 -8.11 24.07 11.80
C ILE A 232 -7.72 22.67 12.28
N THR A 233 -6.69 22.53 13.11
CA THR A 233 -5.96 21.29 13.43
C THR A 233 -6.82 20.11 13.89
N GLN A 234 -7.79 20.32 14.76
CA GLN A 234 -8.57 19.23 15.39
C GLN A 234 -9.43 18.48 14.39
N ASN A 235 -10.02 19.20 13.42
CA ASN A 235 -10.88 18.62 12.40
C ASN A 235 -10.83 19.49 11.13
N PRO A 236 -9.83 19.26 10.24
CA PRO A 236 -9.61 20.09 9.06
C PRO A 236 -10.81 20.20 8.10
N THR A 237 -11.72 19.24 8.16
CA THR A 237 -12.94 19.25 7.34
C THR A 237 -14.02 20.16 7.92
N LYS A 238 -14.25 20.09 9.25
CA LYS A 238 -15.33 20.84 9.94
C LYS A 238 -14.92 22.24 10.40
N LEU A 239 -13.62 22.46 10.52
CA LEU A 239 -13.04 23.74 10.97
C LEU A 239 -12.37 24.49 9.80
N ASN A 240 -12.75 24.18 8.57
CA ASN A 240 -12.27 24.86 7.37
C ASN A 240 -12.87 26.28 7.33
N PRO A 241 -12.06 27.36 7.37
CA PRO A 241 -12.56 28.73 7.47
C PRO A 241 -13.32 29.21 6.23
N LEU A 242 -13.09 28.56 5.06
CA LEU A 242 -13.84 28.84 3.81
C LEU A 242 -15.24 28.23 3.81
N LYS A 243 -15.40 27.06 4.44
CA LYS A 243 -16.65 26.30 4.39
C LYS A 243 -17.49 26.46 5.65
N TYR A 244 -16.84 26.66 6.79
CA TYR A 244 -17.46 26.71 8.11
C TYR A 244 -16.79 27.81 8.96
N PRO A 245 -16.93 29.11 8.55
CA PRO A 245 -16.27 30.22 9.21
C PRO A 245 -16.70 30.39 10.68
N GLU A 246 -17.99 30.16 11.01
CA GLU A 246 -18.48 30.28 12.38
C GLU A 246 -17.87 29.23 13.33
N ASP A 247 -17.77 27.96 12.89
CA ASP A 247 -17.16 26.89 13.68
C ASP A 247 -15.65 27.16 13.90
N ASN A 248 -14.97 27.66 12.86
CA ASN A 248 -13.57 28.06 12.97
C ASN A 248 -13.41 29.25 13.91
N GLN A 249 -14.29 30.27 13.85
CA GLN A 249 -14.26 31.45 14.70
C GLN A 249 -14.43 31.12 16.19
N GLU A 250 -15.36 30.21 16.53
CA GLU A 250 -15.50 29.74 17.92
C GLU A 250 -14.19 29.14 18.44
N ARG A 251 -13.51 28.37 17.61
CA ARG A 251 -12.23 27.75 17.97
C ARG A 251 -11.08 28.77 17.96
N GLN A 252 -11.05 29.74 17.05
CA GLN A 252 -10.09 30.83 16.98
C GLN A 252 -10.12 31.65 18.29
N GLN A 253 -11.30 31.99 18.81
CA GLN A 253 -11.47 32.64 20.10
C GLN A 253 -10.91 31.79 21.26
N LYS A 254 -11.01 30.46 21.16
CA LYS A 254 -10.40 29.56 22.13
C LYS A 254 -8.88 29.58 22.06
N VAL A 255 -8.31 29.61 20.85
CA VAL A 255 -6.85 29.74 20.63
C VAL A 255 -6.34 31.03 21.30
N LEU A 256 -6.93 32.16 20.95
CA LEU A 256 -6.54 33.47 21.51
C LEU A 256 -6.66 33.51 23.04
N ARG A 257 -7.74 32.94 23.60
CA ARG A 257 -7.92 32.83 25.05
C ARG A 257 -6.85 31.97 25.72
N ASN A 258 -6.43 30.89 25.08
CA ASN A 258 -5.36 30.06 25.59
C ASN A 258 -4.01 30.78 25.50
N MET A 259 -3.74 31.51 24.42
CA MET A 259 -2.53 32.32 24.28
C MET A 259 -2.42 33.39 25.38
N LEU A 260 -3.52 34.10 25.65
CA LEU A 260 -3.60 35.06 26.74
C LEU A 260 -3.38 34.39 28.12
N LYS A 261 -4.06 33.25 28.35
CA LYS A 261 -3.93 32.48 29.61
C LYS A 261 -2.49 32.06 29.91
N HIS A 262 -1.73 31.71 28.85
CA HIS A 262 -0.34 31.26 28.98
C HIS A 262 0.68 32.40 28.87
N GLY A 263 0.22 33.65 28.72
CA GLY A 263 1.08 34.83 28.66
C GLY A 263 1.86 34.98 27.36
N TYR A 264 1.39 34.35 26.29
CA TYR A 264 1.96 34.49 24.95
C TYR A 264 1.55 35.78 24.26
N ILE A 265 0.42 36.38 24.67
CA ILE A 265 -0.08 37.67 24.20
C ILE A 265 -0.57 38.49 25.39
N ALA A 266 -0.53 39.83 25.25
CA ALA A 266 -1.09 40.76 26.22
C ALA A 266 -2.62 40.90 26.03
N GLN A 267 -3.29 41.54 27.02
CA GLN A 267 -4.74 41.76 26.96
C GLN A 267 -5.14 42.65 25.79
N GLU A 268 -4.35 43.70 25.50
CA GLU A 268 -4.58 44.61 24.38
C GLU A 268 -4.54 43.86 23.03
N GLU A 269 -3.53 43.00 22.82
CA GLU A 269 -3.38 42.18 21.59
C GLU A 269 -4.54 41.20 21.43
N TYR A 270 -5.00 40.59 22.53
CA TYR A 270 -6.17 39.72 22.55
C TYR A 270 -7.44 40.47 22.13
N ASP A 271 -7.68 41.67 22.68
CA ASP A 271 -8.87 42.47 22.40
C ASP A 271 -8.85 42.99 20.94
N GLU A 272 -7.68 43.39 20.43
CA GLU A 272 -7.47 43.77 19.03
C GLU A 272 -7.73 42.59 18.06
N ALA A 273 -7.20 41.41 18.36
CA ALA A 273 -7.39 40.21 17.52
C ALA A 273 -8.84 39.71 17.49
N LEU A 274 -9.60 39.94 18.59
CA LEU A 274 -11.03 39.63 18.63
C LEU A 274 -11.89 40.63 17.85
N ALA A 275 -11.44 41.90 17.76
CA ALA A 275 -12.13 42.96 17.03
C ALA A 275 -11.84 42.94 15.52
N ASP A 276 -10.81 42.20 15.10
CA ASP A 276 -10.41 42.09 13.69
C ASP A 276 -11.38 41.23 12.89
N ASP A 277 -11.90 41.79 11.78
CA ASP A 277 -12.74 41.05 10.82
C ASP A 277 -11.88 40.15 9.89
N VAL A 278 -11.18 39.19 10.49
CA VAL A 278 -10.23 38.32 9.81
C VAL A 278 -10.89 37.46 8.74
N TYR A 279 -12.15 37.06 8.92
CA TYR A 279 -12.87 36.18 7.98
C TYR A 279 -13.26 36.90 6.69
N ALA A 280 -13.31 38.22 6.65
CA ALA A 280 -13.49 38.98 5.42
C ALA A 280 -12.25 38.91 4.49
N ARG A 281 -11.11 38.47 5.01
CA ARG A 281 -9.85 38.31 4.25
C ARG A 281 -9.55 36.87 3.87
N VAL A 282 -10.41 35.92 4.24
CA VAL A 282 -10.22 34.51 3.87
C VAL A 282 -10.58 34.32 2.41
N GLU A 283 -9.57 34.24 1.57
CA GLU A 283 -9.69 34.02 0.14
C GLU A 283 -9.33 32.56 -0.18
N GLY A 284 -10.19 31.82 -0.87
CA GLY A 284 -9.87 30.47 -1.34
C GLY A 284 -9.08 30.55 -2.64
N LEU A 285 -7.78 30.77 -2.59
CA LEU A 285 -6.95 30.67 -3.78
C LEU A 285 -6.79 29.21 -4.18
N ASP A 286 -7.19 28.86 -5.40
CA ASP A 286 -6.82 27.59 -6.04
C ASP A 286 -5.29 27.60 -6.26
N ILE A 287 -4.56 27.16 -5.25
CA ILE A 287 -3.17 26.76 -5.47
C ILE A 287 -3.28 25.56 -6.39
N ALA A 288 -2.86 25.74 -7.64
CA ALA A 288 -2.98 24.73 -8.69
C ALA A 288 -2.58 23.36 -8.13
N THR A 289 -3.56 22.52 -7.85
CA THR A 289 -3.35 21.11 -7.61
C THR A 289 -2.76 20.60 -8.90
N GLY A 290 -1.46 20.27 -8.87
CA GLY A 290 -0.81 19.67 -10.01
C GLY A 290 -1.73 18.56 -10.51
N SER A 291 -2.11 18.62 -11.78
CA SER A 291 -2.97 17.62 -12.41
C SER A 291 -2.37 16.25 -12.07
N SER A 292 -3.13 15.40 -11.41
CA SER A 292 -2.72 14.02 -11.21
C SER A 292 -2.72 13.36 -12.59
N SER A 293 -1.60 13.49 -13.31
CA SER A 293 -1.40 12.76 -14.56
C SER A 293 -1.47 11.27 -14.25
N THR A 294 -2.17 10.52 -15.07
CA THR A 294 -2.15 9.06 -14.99
C THR A 294 -0.74 8.59 -15.32
N TYR A 295 -0.09 7.89 -14.40
CA TYR A 295 1.26 7.35 -14.59
C TYR A 295 1.26 6.25 -15.64
N SER A 296 2.38 6.09 -16.35
CA SER A 296 2.57 4.96 -17.26
C SER A 296 2.57 3.62 -16.47
N TYR A 297 2.36 2.51 -17.16
CA TYR A 297 2.51 1.17 -16.55
C TYR A 297 3.93 0.93 -16.04
N PHE A 298 4.93 1.49 -16.74
CA PHE A 298 6.32 1.43 -16.31
C PHE A 298 6.52 2.12 -14.95
N VAL A 299 6.01 3.35 -14.81
CA VAL A 299 6.11 4.13 -13.57
C VAL A 299 5.38 3.46 -12.40
N ASP A 300 4.19 2.88 -12.64
CA ASP A 300 3.50 2.12 -11.58
C ASP A 300 4.35 0.95 -11.08
N THR A 301 4.95 0.16 -11.99
CA THR A 301 5.80 -0.99 -11.62
C THR A 301 7.10 -0.54 -10.94
N LEU A 302 7.69 0.56 -11.40
CA LEU A 302 8.83 1.20 -10.74
C LEU A 302 8.51 1.56 -9.29
N ILE A 303 7.35 2.15 -9.02
CA ILE A 303 6.90 2.51 -7.67
C ILE A 303 6.77 1.25 -6.79
N GLU A 304 6.22 0.16 -7.34
CA GLU A 304 6.11 -1.11 -6.61
C GLU A 304 7.48 -1.69 -6.26
N GLN A 305 8.42 -1.67 -7.19
CA GLN A 305 9.80 -2.08 -6.90
C GLN A 305 10.46 -1.18 -5.85
N LEU A 306 10.27 0.15 -5.91
CA LEU A 306 10.81 1.07 -4.91
C LEU A 306 10.26 0.79 -3.51
N ILE A 307 8.97 0.49 -3.38
CA ILE A 307 8.35 0.11 -2.10
C ILE A 307 9.00 -1.16 -1.55
N ASP A 308 9.12 -2.20 -2.39
CA ASP A 308 9.71 -3.48 -1.99
C ASP A 308 11.18 -3.33 -1.58
N ASP A 309 11.97 -2.62 -2.36
CA ASP A 309 13.39 -2.37 -2.09
C ASP A 309 13.60 -1.52 -0.83
N LEU A 310 12.78 -0.50 -0.57
CA LEU A 310 12.83 0.27 0.67
C LEU A 310 12.46 -0.59 1.88
N MET A 311 11.48 -1.48 1.75
CA MET A 311 11.11 -2.41 2.81
C MET A 311 12.20 -3.44 3.08
N THR A 312 12.75 -4.05 2.04
CA THR A 312 13.69 -5.18 2.17
C THR A 312 15.12 -4.74 2.48
N GLN A 313 15.60 -3.66 1.85
CA GLN A 313 16.99 -3.20 1.99
C GLN A 313 17.16 -2.16 3.11
N LYS A 314 16.12 -1.35 3.42
CA LYS A 314 16.19 -0.28 4.43
C LYS A 314 15.35 -0.54 5.67
N GLY A 315 14.51 -1.60 5.66
CA GLY A 315 13.68 -1.96 6.80
C GLY A 315 12.48 -1.02 7.03
N TYR A 316 12.08 -0.23 6.02
CA TYR A 316 10.90 0.64 6.12
C TYR A 316 9.61 -0.19 6.17
N THR A 317 8.59 0.36 6.79
CA THR A 317 7.22 -0.16 6.61
C THR A 317 6.70 0.28 5.24
N GLU A 318 5.72 -0.42 4.69
CA GLU A 318 5.06 -0.04 3.42
C GLU A 318 4.57 1.41 3.44
N THR A 319 4.02 1.87 4.57
CA THR A 319 3.56 3.25 4.74
C THR A 319 4.71 4.25 4.70
N GLN A 320 5.84 3.95 5.35
CA GLN A 320 7.04 4.80 5.31
C GLN A 320 7.62 4.87 3.90
N ALA A 321 7.75 3.72 3.22
CA ALA A 321 8.23 3.65 1.86
C ALA A 321 7.32 4.46 0.90
N THR A 322 6.01 4.27 1.01
CA THR A 322 5.02 5.00 0.20
C THR A 322 5.08 6.51 0.45
N ASN A 323 5.14 6.94 1.72
CA ASN A 323 5.27 8.35 2.06
C ASN A 323 6.57 8.94 1.49
N LEU A 324 7.69 8.24 1.65
CA LEU A 324 8.98 8.69 1.12
C LEU A 324 8.95 8.85 -0.40
N ILE A 325 8.37 7.87 -1.12
CA ILE A 325 8.26 7.91 -2.58
C ILE A 325 7.40 9.10 -3.06
N TYR A 326 6.28 9.37 -2.41
CA TYR A 326 5.37 10.41 -2.89
C TYR A 326 5.66 11.80 -2.32
N LYS A 327 6.40 11.91 -1.23
CA LYS A 327 6.57 13.16 -0.47
C LYS A 327 8.02 13.46 -0.09
N GLY A 328 8.95 12.54 -0.29
CA GLY A 328 10.34 12.68 0.16
C GLY A 328 11.27 13.38 -0.84
N GLY A 329 10.75 13.85 -1.98
CA GLY A 329 11.57 14.58 -2.97
C GLY A 329 12.68 13.74 -3.58
N LEU A 330 12.42 12.46 -3.79
CA LEU A 330 13.41 11.56 -4.35
C LEU A 330 13.75 11.93 -5.81
N GLN A 331 14.97 11.68 -6.20
CA GLN A 331 15.42 11.69 -7.59
C GLN A 331 15.65 10.23 -8.01
N VAL A 332 14.75 9.71 -8.86
CA VAL A 332 14.76 8.31 -9.30
C VAL A 332 15.23 8.22 -10.73
N TYR A 333 16.37 7.59 -10.96
CA TYR A 333 16.91 7.34 -12.29
C TYR A 333 16.42 5.97 -12.77
N SER A 334 15.43 5.98 -13.66
CA SER A 334 14.84 4.75 -14.18
C SER A 334 15.67 4.14 -15.30
N THR A 335 15.32 2.89 -15.65
CA THR A 335 15.93 2.19 -16.79
C THR A 335 15.15 2.40 -18.09
N GLN A 336 14.03 3.15 -18.05
CA GLN A 336 13.17 3.38 -19.20
C GLN A 336 13.91 4.09 -20.32
N ASP A 337 13.72 3.63 -21.54
CA ASP A 337 14.12 4.31 -22.76
C ASP A 337 12.86 4.94 -23.37
N THR A 338 12.75 6.26 -23.22
CA THR A 338 11.55 7.00 -23.63
C THR A 338 11.27 6.85 -25.12
N SER A 339 12.28 6.87 -25.96
CA SER A 339 12.11 6.74 -27.41
C SER A 339 11.58 5.36 -27.82
N MET A 340 12.10 4.31 -27.19
CA MET A 340 11.60 2.94 -27.42
C MET A 340 10.19 2.75 -26.84
N GLN A 341 9.88 3.37 -25.70
CA GLN A 341 8.55 3.33 -25.10
C GLN A 341 7.50 3.97 -26.00
N GLU A 342 7.81 5.14 -26.57
CA GLU A 342 6.91 5.85 -27.50
C GLU A 342 6.61 5.02 -28.75
N ILE A 343 7.62 4.38 -29.34
CA ILE A 343 7.43 3.47 -30.48
C ILE A 343 6.51 2.31 -30.12
N ALA A 344 6.69 1.72 -28.95
CA ALA A 344 5.85 0.62 -28.49
C ALA A 344 4.41 1.05 -28.23
N ASP A 345 4.22 2.21 -27.60
CA ASP A 345 2.89 2.77 -27.29
C ASP A 345 2.15 3.13 -28.59
N GLU A 346 2.82 3.72 -29.58
CA GLU A 346 2.25 4.00 -30.89
C GLU A 346 1.84 2.69 -31.61
N ALA A 347 2.72 1.70 -31.67
CA ALA A 347 2.44 0.44 -32.34
C ALA A 347 1.27 -0.31 -31.70
N ILE A 348 1.23 -0.36 -30.36
CA ILE A 348 0.21 -1.07 -29.60
C ILE A 348 -1.16 -0.40 -29.73
N ASN A 349 -1.21 0.92 -29.85
CA ASN A 349 -2.46 1.65 -29.99
C ASN A 349 -2.90 1.85 -31.46
N ASN A 350 -2.09 1.43 -32.44
CA ASN A 350 -2.43 1.56 -33.84
C ASN A 350 -3.54 0.57 -34.24
N PRO A 351 -4.75 1.04 -34.57
CA PRO A 351 -5.89 0.17 -34.85
C PRO A 351 -5.68 -0.70 -36.11
N SER A 352 -4.76 -0.35 -37.01
CA SER A 352 -4.49 -1.12 -38.22
C SER A 352 -3.87 -2.51 -37.95
N PHE A 353 -3.31 -2.72 -36.78
CA PHE A 353 -2.72 -3.98 -36.37
C PHE A 353 -3.72 -4.96 -35.72
N TYR A 354 -4.98 -4.57 -35.61
CA TYR A 354 -6.02 -5.35 -34.95
C TYR A 354 -7.16 -5.71 -35.92
N PRO A 355 -7.99 -6.72 -35.59
CA PRO A 355 -9.19 -7.03 -36.36
C PRO A 355 -10.09 -5.79 -36.53
N SER A 356 -10.78 -5.70 -37.66
CA SER A 356 -11.64 -4.56 -38.00
C SER A 356 -12.89 -4.42 -37.11
N SER A 357 -13.30 -5.48 -36.40
CA SER A 357 -14.38 -5.44 -35.42
C SER A 357 -13.83 -4.94 -34.08
N THR A 358 -14.34 -3.79 -33.60
CA THR A 358 -14.00 -3.30 -32.25
C THR A 358 -14.90 -3.97 -31.25
N GLU A 359 -14.27 -4.66 -30.31
CA GLU A 359 -14.92 -5.18 -29.10
C GLU A 359 -14.38 -4.45 -27.89
N PHE A 360 -15.16 -4.36 -26.83
CA PHE A 360 -14.70 -3.85 -25.53
C PHE A 360 -15.33 -4.64 -24.39
N SER A 361 -14.67 -4.65 -23.26
CA SER A 361 -15.20 -5.25 -22.03
C SER A 361 -15.73 -4.18 -21.09
N ILE A 362 -16.89 -4.44 -20.50
CA ILE A 362 -17.48 -3.60 -19.45
C ILE A 362 -16.67 -3.79 -18.18
N ASN A 363 -16.03 -2.74 -17.69
CA ASN A 363 -15.44 -2.66 -16.36
C ASN A 363 -16.30 -1.74 -15.51
N TYR A 364 -17.11 -2.34 -14.64
CA TYR A 364 -18.13 -1.65 -13.84
C TYR A 364 -17.94 -1.92 -12.37
N ALA A 365 -18.02 -0.86 -11.56
CA ALA A 365 -18.05 -0.92 -10.11
C ALA A 365 -19.16 0.00 -9.58
N LEU A 366 -19.95 -0.50 -8.63
CA LEU A 366 -21.05 0.22 -8.01
C LEU A 366 -21.03 -0.01 -6.50
N SER A 367 -21.07 1.06 -5.74
CA SER A 367 -21.24 1.04 -4.29
C SER A 367 -22.58 1.66 -3.93
N VAL A 368 -23.42 0.92 -3.23
CA VAL A 368 -24.74 1.39 -2.76
C VAL A 368 -24.82 1.33 -1.24
N LYS A 369 -25.59 2.24 -0.66
CA LYS A 369 -25.91 2.26 0.76
C LYS A 369 -27.35 1.77 0.95
N ASN A 370 -27.55 0.71 1.73
CA ASN A 370 -28.88 0.17 2.04
C ASN A 370 -29.58 0.97 3.17
N ALA A 371 -30.83 0.62 3.46
CA ALA A 371 -31.65 1.27 4.50
C ALA A 371 -31.00 1.20 5.91
N ASP A 372 -30.20 0.17 6.19
CA ASP A 372 -29.48 -0.01 7.46
C ASP A 372 -28.19 0.81 7.53
N GLY A 373 -27.89 1.58 6.49
CA GLY A 373 -26.67 2.40 6.40
C GLY A 373 -25.40 1.64 5.98
N LYS A 374 -25.51 0.34 5.65
CA LYS A 374 -24.40 -0.51 5.22
C LYS A 374 -24.08 -0.27 3.75
N ILE A 375 -22.81 -0.16 3.42
CA ILE A 375 -22.32 -0.08 2.04
C ILE A 375 -22.15 -1.49 1.49
N ILE A 376 -22.70 -1.72 0.29
CA ILE A 376 -22.58 -2.96 -0.48
C ILE A 376 -21.87 -2.60 -1.79
N ASN A 377 -20.85 -3.37 -2.14
CA ASN A 377 -20.05 -3.16 -3.34
C ASN A 377 -20.35 -4.25 -4.37
N TYR A 378 -20.57 -3.82 -5.60
CA TYR A 378 -20.81 -4.65 -6.77
C TYR A 378 -19.71 -4.39 -7.81
N SER A 379 -19.38 -5.41 -8.59
CA SER A 379 -18.36 -5.35 -9.64
C SER A 379 -18.93 -5.88 -10.97
N HIS A 380 -18.18 -5.71 -12.06
CA HIS A 380 -18.50 -6.34 -13.34
C HIS A 380 -18.67 -7.87 -13.22
N SER A 381 -17.91 -8.54 -12.33
CA SER A 381 -18.05 -9.98 -12.10
C SER A 381 -19.39 -10.33 -11.43
N THR A 382 -19.84 -9.54 -10.46
CA THR A 382 -21.16 -9.72 -9.84
C THR A 382 -22.29 -9.42 -10.83
N MET A 383 -22.10 -8.42 -11.72
CA MET A 383 -23.02 -8.12 -12.81
C MET A 383 -23.14 -9.32 -13.78
N GLN A 384 -22.01 -9.88 -14.21
CA GLN A 384 -22.02 -11.07 -15.08
C GLN A 384 -22.76 -12.24 -14.43
N THR A 385 -22.46 -12.52 -13.17
CA THR A 385 -23.14 -13.59 -12.40
C THR A 385 -24.64 -13.33 -12.30
N TRP A 386 -25.05 -12.07 -12.09
CA TRP A 386 -26.47 -11.72 -12.00
C TRP A 386 -27.19 -11.94 -13.33
N TYR A 387 -26.62 -11.51 -14.47
CA TYR A 387 -27.22 -11.77 -15.77
C TYR A 387 -27.31 -13.26 -16.08
N GLN A 388 -26.28 -14.03 -15.77
CA GLN A 388 -26.26 -15.47 -16.05
C GLN A 388 -27.20 -16.26 -15.14
N ASN A 389 -27.20 -16.01 -13.84
CA ASN A 389 -27.88 -16.86 -12.86
C ASN A 389 -29.24 -16.32 -12.42
N VAL A 390 -29.44 -14.99 -12.39
CA VAL A 390 -30.71 -14.39 -11.94
C VAL A 390 -31.61 -14.07 -13.14
N GLN A 391 -31.04 -13.50 -14.21
CA GLN A 391 -31.80 -13.19 -15.43
C GLN A 391 -31.89 -14.37 -16.40
N GLY A 392 -31.19 -15.47 -16.14
CA GLY A 392 -31.20 -16.67 -16.99
C GLY A 392 -30.50 -16.50 -18.34
N ASN A 393 -29.75 -15.43 -18.54
CA ASN A 393 -28.95 -15.21 -19.74
C ASN A 393 -27.57 -15.88 -19.60
N TYR A 394 -27.52 -17.18 -19.71
CA TYR A 394 -26.28 -17.97 -19.53
C TYR A 394 -25.16 -17.61 -20.50
N ASN A 395 -25.50 -16.99 -21.64
CA ASN A 395 -24.53 -16.55 -22.65
C ASN A 395 -24.08 -15.09 -22.47
N PHE A 396 -24.53 -14.41 -21.41
CA PHE A 396 -24.11 -13.03 -21.16
C PHE A 396 -22.60 -12.94 -21.01
N SER A 397 -22.02 -12.04 -21.80
CA SER A 397 -20.58 -11.70 -21.77
C SER A 397 -20.42 -10.24 -21.41
N LEU A 398 -19.39 -9.93 -20.63
CA LEU A 398 -18.96 -8.55 -20.40
C LEU A 398 -18.34 -7.92 -21.67
N THR A 399 -17.91 -8.74 -22.63
CA THR A 399 -17.39 -8.25 -23.92
C THR A 399 -18.55 -7.96 -24.86
N GLN A 400 -18.61 -6.73 -25.37
CA GLN A 400 -19.66 -6.18 -26.22
C GLN A 400 -19.04 -5.52 -27.44
N THR A 401 -19.86 -5.34 -28.48
CA THR A 401 -19.47 -4.67 -29.75
C THR A 401 -20.12 -3.30 -29.92
N ASN A 402 -21.06 -2.93 -29.04
CA ASN A 402 -21.83 -1.69 -29.11
C ASN A 402 -21.96 -1.07 -27.72
N GLU A 403 -21.53 0.19 -27.57
CA GLU A 403 -21.53 0.92 -26.30
C GLU A 403 -22.94 1.18 -25.78
N ASP A 404 -23.90 1.51 -26.65
CA ASP A 404 -25.29 1.75 -26.23
C ASP A 404 -25.91 0.50 -25.61
N THR A 405 -25.62 -0.67 -26.19
CA THR A 405 -26.07 -1.96 -25.64
C THR A 405 -25.38 -2.25 -24.31
N ALA A 406 -24.09 -1.98 -24.21
CA ALA A 406 -23.34 -2.14 -22.97
C ALA A 406 -23.88 -1.22 -21.86
N GLN A 407 -24.18 0.03 -22.18
CA GLN A 407 -24.78 0.99 -21.26
C GLN A 407 -26.16 0.50 -20.77
N GLN A 408 -27.00 -0.01 -21.65
CA GLN A 408 -28.30 -0.58 -21.28
C GLN A 408 -28.15 -1.75 -20.27
N TYR A 409 -27.18 -2.61 -20.46
CA TYR A 409 -26.88 -3.68 -19.50
C TYR A 409 -26.46 -3.09 -18.14
N VAL A 410 -25.61 -2.09 -18.13
CA VAL A 410 -25.17 -1.43 -16.89
C VAL A 410 -26.35 -0.75 -16.18
N ASP A 411 -27.17 0.00 -16.90
CA ASP A 411 -28.34 0.71 -16.36
C ASP A 411 -29.34 -0.27 -15.77
N THR A 412 -29.67 -1.35 -16.48
CA THR A 412 -30.56 -2.43 -15.99
C THR A 412 -30.03 -3.07 -14.71
N TYR A 413 -28.73 -3.33 -14.66
CA TYR A 413 -28.10 -3.88 -13.45
C TYR A 413 -28.12 -2.92 -12.28
N ARG A 414 -27.79 -1.63 -12.54
CA ARG A 414 -27.84 -0.57 -11.51
C ARG A 414 -29.25 -0.42 -10.94
N GLU A 415 -30.29 -0.37 -11.79
CA GLU A 415 -31.69 -0.30 -11.37
C GLU A 415 -32.06 -1.49 -10.49
N ALA A 416 -31.63 -2.70 -10.85
CA ALA A 416 -31.88 -3.89 -10.05
C ALA A 416 -31.18 -3.85 -8.67
N MET A 417 -29.99 -3.29 -8.59
CA MET A 417 -29.21 -3.18 -7.34
C MET A 417 -29.67 -2.00 -6.46
N THR A 418 -30.54 -1.14 -6.97
CA THR A 418 -31.12 0.02 -6.23
C THR A 418 -32.63 -0.08 -6.05
N ALA A 419 -33.24 -1.23 -6.42
CA ALA A 419 -34.71 -1.40 -6.48
C ALA A 419 -35.41 -1.33 -5.11
N ASN A 420 -34.72 -1.60 -4.00
CA ASN A 420 -35.30 -1.59 -2.65
C ASN A 420 -35.05 -0.25 -1.91
N GLY A 421 -34.66 0.80 -2.64
CA GLY A 421 -34.43 2.13 -2.05
C GLY A 421 -32.99 2.36 -1.60
N GLU A 422 -32.05 1.54 -2.08
CA GLU A 422 -30.62 1.79 -1.89
C GLU A 422 -30.20 3.08 -2.61
N THR A 423 -29.23 3.81 -2.02
CA THR A 423 -28.69 5.03 -2.61
C THR A 423 -27.29 4.78 -3.16
N VAL A 424 -27.01 5.22 -4.37
CA VAL A 424 -25.67 5.15 -4.99
C VAL A 424 -24.71 6.05 -4.22
N VAL A 425 -23.61 5.48 -3.74
CA VAL A 425 -22.52 6.18 -3.03
C VAL A 425 -21.37 6.47 -3.97
N ALA A 426 -21.03 5.50 -4.83
CA ALA A 426 -20.00 5.63 -5.85
C ALA A 426 -20.32 4.73 -7.04
N GLU A 427 -19.98 5.19 -8.22
CA GLU A 427 -20.16 4.45 -9.47
C GLU A 427 -18.99 4.74 -10.41
N SER A 428 -18.50 3.70 -11.10
CA SER A 428 -17.44 3.82 -12.09
C SER A 428 -17.71 2.87 -13.24
N LEU A 429 -17.67 3.37 -14.46
CA LEU A 429 -17.84 2.61 -15.69
C LEU A 429 -16.73 2.97 -16.68
N HIS A 430 -16.02 1.95 -17.14
CA HIS A 430 -15.02 2.07 -18.19
C HIS A 430 -15.21 0.98 -19.23
N TYR A 431 -15.08 1.33 -20.49
CA TYR A 431 -15.05 0.40 -21.61
C TYR A 431 -13.60 0.09 -21.97
N VAL A 432 -13.18 -1.17 -21.78
CA VAL A 432 -11.82 -1.60 -22.05
C VAL A 432 -11.76 -2.26 -23.43
N ILE A 433 -11.13 -1.59 -24.38
CA ILE A 433 -11.00 -2.07 -25.77
C ILE A 433 -10.39 -3.50 -25.82
N GLN A 434 -10.87 -4.32 -26.77
CA GLN A 434 -10.38 -5.69 -26.98
C GLN A 434 -9.88 -5.87 -28.44
N PRO A 435 -8.95 -6.80 -28.71
CA PRO A 435 -8.19 -7.56 -27.73
C PRO A 435 -7.22 -6.72 -26.95
N GLN A 436 -6.88 -7.16 -25.74
CA GLN A 436 -5.83 -6.57 -24.90
C GLN A 436 -4.51 -7.29 -25.14
N LEU A 437 -3.41 -6.63 -24.83
CA LEU A 437 -2.07 -7.19 -24.88
C LEU A 437 -1.18 -6.57 -23.80
N SER A 438 0.00 -7.14 -23.62
CA SER A 438 1.11 -6.56 -22.88
C SER A 438 2.41 -6.77 -23.64
N PHE A 439 3.37 -5.89 -23.41
CA PHE A 439 4.69 -5.95 -24.02
C PHE A 439 5.75 -5.51 -23.01
N SER A 440 6.89 -6.22 -23.03
CA SER A 440 8.08 -5.85 -22.27
C SER A 440 9.33 -6.00 -23.13
N LEU A 441 10.27 -5.09 -22.99
CA LEU A 441 11.59 -5.12 -23.61
C LEU A 441 12.63 -4.95 -22.51
N MET A 442 13.62 -5.84 -22.49
CA MET A 442 14.64 -5.91 -21.47
C MET A 442 16.02 -6.07 -22.09
N ASP A 443 17.02 -5.41 -21.57
CA ASP A 443 18.42 -5.71 -21.87
C ASP A 443 18.85 -6.98 -21.12
N GLN A 444 19.23 -8.01 -21.86
CA GLN A 444 19.57 -9.31 -21.29
C GLN A 444 20.83 -9.32 -20.44
N HIS A 445 21.75 -8.37 -20.62
CA HIS A 445 23.01 -8.31 -19.87
C HIS A 445 22.85 -7.60 -18.53
N THR A 446 22.09 -6.49 -18.53
CA THR A 446 21.92 -5.64 -17.34
C THR A 446 20.68 -5.95 -16.53
N GLY A 447 19.66 -6.60 -17.11
CA GLY A 447 18.36 -6.75 -16.50
C GLY A 447 17.49 -5.49 -16.60
N TYR A 448 17.95 -4.43 -17.24
CA TYR A 448 17.23 -3.18 -17.35
C TYR A 448 16.00 -3.31 -18.24
N VAL A 449 14.84 -3.10 -17.65
CA VAL A 449 13.59 -3.02 -18.41
C VAL A 449 13.54 -1.66 -19.11
N LYS A 450 13.59 -1.69 -20.44
CA LYS A 450 13.60 -0.49 -21.28
C LYS A 450 12.21 -0.01 -21.65
N VAL A 451 11.28 -0.96 -21.84
CA VAL A 451 9.90 -0.72 -22.24
C VAL A 451 8.96 -1.62 -21.45
N LEU A 452 7.85 -1.07 -20.99
CA LEU A 452 6.78 -1.84 -20.37
C LEU A 452 5.42 -1.28 -20.76
N VAL A 453 4.58 -2.10 -21.40
CA VAL A 453 3.21 -1.77 -21.73
C VAL A 453 2.28 -2.81 -21.10
N GLY A 454 1.40 -2.37 -20.22
CA GLY A 454 0.49 -3.23 -19.45
C GLY A 454 -0.91 -3.38 -20.06
N GLY A 455 -1.19 -2.69 -21.16
CA GLY A 455 -2.49 -2.76 -21.82
C GLY A 455 -2.60 -1.87 -23.04
N ARG A 456 -3.62 -2.13 -23.87
CA ARG A 456 -4.01 -1.32 -25.02
C ARG A 456 -5.08 -0.30 -24.63
N GLY A 457 -5.05 0.88 -25.23
CA GLY A 457 -5.97 1.99 -24.96
C GLY A 457 -5.51 2.88 -23.80
N GLU A 458 -6.32 3.87 -23.49
CA GLU A 458 -6.03 4.82 -22.41
C GLU A 458 -6.08 4.12 -21.05
N LYS A 459 -5.11 4.42 -20.22
CA LYS A 459 -5.03 3.94 -18.84
C LYS A 459 -5.98 4.76 -17.96
N SER A 460 -6.90 4.09 -17.28
CA SER A 460 -7.99 4.73 -16.52
C SER A 460 -7.59 5.32 -15.17
N GLY A 461 -6.38 5.06 -14.69
CA GLY A 461 -5.90 5.56 -13.39
C GLY A 461 -4.56 4.96 -12.99
N ASN A 462 -4.03 5.43 -11.88
CA ASN A 462 -2.77 4.95 -11.32
C ASN A 462 -2.95 3.60 -10.62
N ARG A 463 -1.93 2.73 -10.67
CA ARG A 463 -1.91 1.39 -10.06
C ARG A 463 -3.10 0.52 -10.50
N THR A 464 -3.49 0.64 -11.77
CA THR A 464 -4.49 -0.24 -12.40
C THR A 464 -3.80 -1.49 -12.94
N LEU A 465 -4.60 -2.52 -13.30
CA LEU A 465 -4.11 -3.82 -13.78
C LEU A 465 -3.05 -3.67 -14.87
N ASN A 466 -1.83 -4.06 -14.56
CA ASN A 466 -0.72 -4.18 -15.50
C ASN A 466 -0.63 -5.62 -16.01
N ARG A 467 -1.01 -5.85 -17.27
CA ARG A 467 -1.00 -7.21 -17.83
C ARG A 467 0.39 -7.78 -18.07
N ALA A 468 1.42 -6.93 -18.04
CA ALA A 468 2.80 -7.40 -18.17
C ALA A 468 3.31 -8.06 -16.88
N THR A 469 2.83 -7.60 -15.71
CA THR A 469 3.28 -8.03 -14.37
C THR A 469 2.22 -8.81 -13.58
N ASP A 470 0.92 -8.43 -13.72
CA ASP A 470 -0.14 -8.88 -12.80
C ASP A 470 -1.11 -9.88 -13.41
N SER A 471 -0.96 -10.19 -14.72
CA SER A 471 -1.90 -11.04 -15.46
C SER A 471 -1.22 -12.30 -16.01
N PRO A 472 -0.99 -13.32 -15.17
CA PRO A 472 -0.41 -14.57 -15.66
C PRO A 472 -1.34 -15.24 -16.66
N ARG A 473 -0.74 -15.80 -17.73
CA ARG A 473 -1.43 -16.51 -18.80
C ARG A 473 -0.69 -17.80 -19.12
N GLN A 474 -1.44 -18.78 -19.65
CA GLN A 474 -0.84 -20.04 -20.12
C GLN A 474 0.15 -19.76 -21.25
N PRO A 475 1.45 -20.08 -21.09
CA PRO A 475 2.47 -19.77 -22.09
C PRO A 475 2.38 -20.64 -23.32
N GLY A 476 1.67 -21.75 -23.24
CA GLY A 476 1.60 -22.71 -24.34
C GLY A 476 2.98 -23.25 -24.74
N SER A 477 3.19 -23.45 -26.03
CA SER A 477 4.43 -24.04 -26.55
C SER A 477 5.69 -23.21 -26.31
N SER A 478 5.58 -21.91 -25.95
CA SER A 478 6.74 -21.10 -25.65
C SER A 478 7.48 -21.53 -24.38
N ILE A 479 6.85 -22.35 -23.52
CA ILE A 479 7.51 -22.91 -22.33
C ILE A 479 8.45 -24.10 -22.63
N LYS A 480 8.29 -24.76 -23.78
CA LYS A 480 9.01 -26.00 -24.10
C LYS A 480 10.54 -25.89 -23.97
N PRO A 481 11.18 -24.84 -24.49
CA PRO A 481 12.62 -24.64 -24.30
C PRO A 481 13.01 -24.51 -22.83
N LEU A 482 12.21 -23.85 -22.02
CA LEU A 482 12.51 -23.52 -20.63
C LEU A 482 12.23 -24.69 -19.67
N ALA A 483 11.13 -25.42 -19.87
CA ALA A 483 10.70 -26.49 -18.96
C ALA A 483 11.19 -27.88 -19.35
N ALA A 484 11.39 -28.16 -20.64
CA ALA A 484 11.69 -29.49 -21.11
C ALA A 484 13.04 -29.60 -21.82
N TYR A 485 13.24 -28.92 -22.94
CA TYR A 485 14.41 -29.13 -23.79
C TYR A 485 15.70 -28.54 -23.19
N GLY A 486 15.68 -27.31 -22.72
CA GLY A 486 16.83 -26.67 -22.05
C GLY A 486 17.35 -27.49 -20.86
N PRO A 487 16.49 -27.84 -19.89
CA PRO A 487 16.88 -28.72 -18.78
C PRO A 487 17.43 -30.09 -19.23
N ALA A 488 16.83 -30.71 -20.25
CA ALA A 488 17.26 -32.02 -20.72
C ALA A 488 18.60 -31.98 -21.44
N LEU A 489 18.88 -30.91 -22.21
CA LEU A 489 20.17 -30.67 -22.84
C LEU A 489 21.24 -30.32 -21.77
N ASP A 490 20.88 -29.48 -20.80
CA ASP A 490 21.80 -29.02 -19.77
C ASP A 490 22.26 -30.12 -18.83
N THR A 491 21.34 -31.05 -18.48
CA THR A 491 21.65 -32.26 -17.69
C THR A 491 22.36 -33.34 -18.50
N GLY A 492 22.44 -33.22 -19.82
CA GLY A 492 23.01 -34.20 -20.69
C GLY A 492 22.13 -35.45 -20.94
N ALA A 493 20.86 -35.38 -20.54
CA ALA A 493 19.91 -36.47 -20.76
C ALA A 493 19.63 -36.72 -22.24
N ILE A 494 19.72 -35.68 -23.06
CA ILE A 494 19.58 -35.71 -24.52
C ILE A 494 20.60 -34.80 -25.20
N THR A 495 20.74 -34.98 -26.51
CA THR A 495 21.42 -34.05 -27.42
C THR A 495 20.46 -33.61 -28.51
N LEU A 496 20.79 -32.58 -29.28
CA LEU A 496 19.96 -32.18 -30.43
C LEU A 496 19.84 -33.26 -31.53
N ALA A 497 20.82 -34.16 -31.58
CA ALA A 497 20.82 -35.31 -32.51
C ALA A 497 20.12 -36.56 -31.94
N SER A 498 19.75 -36.58 -30.67
CA SER A 498 19.02 -37.71 -30.09
C SER A 498 17.71 -37.94 -30.84
N ALA A 499 17.46 -39.21 -31.15
CA ALA A 499 16.18 -39.62 -31.77
C ALA A 499 15.08 -39.67 -30.71
N ILE A 500 13.94 -39.11 -31.05
CA ILE A 500 12.72 -39.17 -30.25
C ILE A 500 11.55 -39.57 -31.11
N ASP A 501 10.67 -40.42 -30.60
CA ASP A 501 9.53 -40.95 -31.34
C ASP A 501 8.27 -40.11 -31.08
N ASP A 502 7.74 -39.49 -32.13
CA ASP A 502 6.45 -38.81 -32.15
C ASP A 502 5.35 -39.79 -32.55
N SER A 503 4.93 -40.64 -31.60
CA SER A 503 3.86 -41.61 -31.73
C SER A 503 2.82 -41.40 -30.59
N PRO A 504 1.61 -41.97 -30.69
CA PRO A 504 0.59 -41.83 -29.65
C PRO A 504 1.17 -42.07 -28.25
N TYR A 505 1.01 -41.08 -27.38
CA TYR A 505 1.52 -41.07 -26.00
C TYR A 505 0.47 -40.56 -25.02
N TYR A 506 0.44 -41.11 -23.83
CA TYR A 506 -0.54 -40.78 -22.83
C TYR A 506 0.13 -40.18 -21.60
N TYR A 507 -0.50 -39.15 -21.03
CA TYR A 507 -0.15 -38.70 -19.69
C TYR A 507 -0.38 -39.80 -18.65
N SER A 508 0.22 -39.69 -17.50
CA SER A 508 -0.03 -40.59 -16.36
C SER A 508 -1.50 -40.62 -15.92
N SER A 509 -2.27 -39.60 -16.25
CA SER A 509 -3.72 -39.53 -16.04
C SER A 509 -4.53 -40.40 -17.03
N GLY A 510 -3.90 -40.99 -18.03
CA GLY A 510 -4.57 -41.75 -19.12
C GLY A 510 -5.09 -40.88 -20.26
N GLN A 511 -4.94 -39.57 -20.24
CA GLN A 511 -5.34 -38.68 -21.31
C GLN A 511 -4.30 -38.70 -22.45
N LEU A 512 -4.77 -38.75 -23.71
CA LEU A 512 -3.92 -38.71 -24.90
C LEU A 512 -3.27 -37.33 -25.08
N VAL A 513 -1.96 -37.31 -25.26
CA VAL A 513 -1.22 -36.10 -25.70
C VAL A 513 -1.48 -35.89 -27.19
N LYS A 514 -1.99 -34.68 -27.52
CA LYS A 514 -2.31 -34.31 -28.91
C LYS A 514 -1.26 -33.35 -29.46
N ASN A 515 -0.80 -33.61 -30.70
CA ASN A 515 -0.07 -32.60 -31.47
C ASN A 515 -1.02 -31.47 -31.95
N PHE A 516 -0.48 -30.41 -32.55
CA PHE A 516 -1.27 -29.30 -33.08
C PHE A 516 -2.31 -29.78 -34.08
N THR A 517 -1.88 -30.62 -35.07
CA THR A 517 -2.81 -31.34 -35.95
C THR A 517 -3.19 -32.64 -35.28
N ALA A 518 -4.44 -32.74 -34.86
CA ALA A 518 -4.95 -33.91 -34.15
C ALA A 518 -4.84 -35.19 -35.03
N GLY A 519 -4.24 -36.24 -34.45
CA GLY A 519 -4.06 -37.53 -35.12
C GLY A 519 -2.85 -37.63 -36.06
N GLU A 520 -2.11 -36.56 -36.28
CA GLU A 520 -0.86 -36.58 -37.03
C GLU A 520 0.35 -36.85 -36.12
N TYR A 521 1.09 -37.90 -36.44
CA TYR A 521 2.34 -38.25 -35.77
C TYR A 521 3.42 -38.45 -36.83
N ARG A 522 4.64 -38.02 -36.51
CA ARG A 522 5.75 -38.01 -37.48
C ARG A 522 6.72 -39.18 -37.33
N GLY A 523 6.53 -40.00 -36.29
CA GLY A 523 7.44 -41.10 -35.98
C GLY A 523 8.79 -40.60 -35.45
N LEU A 524 9.86 -41.34 -35.77
CA LEU A 524 11.20 -40.99 -35.33
C LEU A 524 11.69 -39.68 -35.95
N MET A 525 12.12 -38.74 -35.10
CA MET A 525 12.72 -37.48 -35.49
C MET A 525 13.87 -37.11 -34.55
N THR A 526 14.67 -36.14 -34.89
CA THR A 526 15.68 -35.59 -33.98
C THR A 526 15.05 -34.62 -32.98
N VAL A 527 15.67 -34.47 -31.81
CA VAL A 527 15.27 -33.43 -30.81
C VAL A 527 15.25 -32.05 -31.45
N ARG A 528 16.25 -31.72 -32.31
CA ARG A 528 16.26 -30.45 -33.05
C ARG A 528 15.00 -30.27 -33.90
N GLU A 529 14.60 -31.34 -34.63
CA GLU A 529 13.37 -31.29 -35.43
C GLU A 529 12.12 -31.13 -34.54
N ALA A 530 12.05 -31.82 -33.43
CA ALA A 530 10.96 -31.72 -32.49
C ALA A 530 10.81 -30.27 -31.91
N ILE A 531 11.93 -29.57 -31.66
CA ILE A 531 11.95 -28.18 -31.19
C ILE A 531 11.41 -27.24 -32.27
N TYR A 532 12.00 -27.21 -33.47
CA TYR A 532 11.60 -26.22 -34.47
C TYR A 532 10.21 -26.47 -35.05
N ARG A 533 9.72 -27.72 -35.03
CA ARG A 533 8.33 -28.04 -35.36
C ARG A 533 7.36 -27.89 -34.20
N SER A 534 7.87 -27.60 -33.02
CA SER A 534 7.06 -27.47 -31.80
C SER A 534 6.15 -28.67 -31.52
N GLN A 535 6.64 -29.91 -31.73
CA GLN A 535 5.87 -31.13 -31.49
C GLN A 535 5.56 -31.33 -30.01
N ASN A 536 4.31 -31.68 -29.69
CA ASN A 536 3.86 -31.79 -28.30
C ASN A 536 4.28 -33.10 -27.65
N VAL A 537 4.10 -34.23 -28.38
CA VAL A 537 4.43 -35.55 -27.84
C VAL A 537 5.92 -35.66 -27.48
N PRO A 538 6.87 -35.25 -28.34
CA PRO A 538 8.28 -35.19 -27.99
C PRO A 538 8.58 -34.36 -26.76
N ALA A 539 7.97 -33.17 -26.63
CA ALA A 539 8.21 -32.27 -25.47
C ALA A 539 7.78 -32.94 -24.15
N VAL A 540 6.59 -33.57 -24.14
CA VAL A 540 6.10 -34.30 -22.95
C VAL A 540 7.00 -35.51 -22.63
N LYS A 541 7.45 -36.25 -23.64
CA LYS A 541 8.38 -37.37 -23.45
C LYS A 541 9.72 -36.91 -22.88
N VAL A 542 10.26 -35.77 -23.35
CA VAL A 542 11.50 -35.19 -22.83
C VAL A 542 11.33 -34.75 -21.39
N LEU A 543 10.26 -34.02 -21.06
CA LEU A 543 10.01 -33.63 -19.65
C LEU A 543 9.80 -34.86 -18.75
N THR A 544 9.12 -35.90 -19.25
CA THR A 544 8.94 -37.16 -18.51
C THR A 544 10.27 -37.87 -18.26
N LEU A 545 11.18 -37.85 -19.23
CA LEU A 545 12.53 -38.43 -19.12
C LEU A 545 13.34 -37.80 -17.98
N ILE A 546 13.34 -36.46 -17.90
CA ILE A 546 14.09 -35.74 -16.86
C ILE A 546 13.28 -35.54 -15.57
N THR A 547 12.02 -35.90 -15.58
CA THR A 547 10.95 -35.68 -14.58
C THR A 547 10.40 -34.26 -14.54
N PRO A 548 9.08 -34.10 -14.29
CA PRO A 548 8.46 -32.76 -14.14
C PRO A 548 9.08 -31.90 -13.01
N GLN A 549 9.64 -32.53 -11.96
CA GLN A 549 10.33 -31.83 -10.88
C GLN A 549 11.57 -31.07 -11.39
N VAL A 550 12.34 -31.68 -12.28
CA VAL A 550 13.53 -31.01 -12.86
C VAL A 550 13.09 -29.82 -13.69
N GLY A 551 12.08 -29.97 -14.55
CA GLY A 551 11.53 -28.85 -15.33
C GLY A 551 11.05 -27.71 -14.44
N PHE A 552 10.30 -28.02 -13.38
CA PHE A 552 9.85 -27.05 -12.39
C PHE A 552 11.01 -26.30 -11.75
N ASN A 553 12.05 -26.99 -11.26
CA ASN A 553 13.21 -26.37 -10.63
C ASN A 553 14.00 -25.45 -11.60
N TYR A 554 14.03 -25.77 -12.90
CA TYR A 554 14.63 -24.89 -13.89
C TYR A 554 13.78 -23.65 -14.14
N LEU A 555 12.46 -23.77 -14.17
CA LEU A 555 11.57 -22.61 -14.28
C LEU A 555 11.70 -21.65 -13.07
N GLU A 556 11.86 -22.18 -11.84
CA GLU A 556 12.19 -21.35 -10.69
C GLU A 556 13.51 -20.59 -10.90
N LYS A 557 14.56 -21.26 -11.40
CA LYS A 557 15.83 -20.60 -11.73
C LYS A 557 15.70 -19.59 -12.87
N PHE A 558 14.80 -19.80 -13.82
CA PHE A 558 14.47 -18.83 -14.87
C PHE A 558 13.65 -17.63 -14.37
N GLY A 559 13.34 -17.56 -13.08
CA GLY A 559 12.63 -16.44 -12.48
C GLY A 559 11.12 -16.46 -12.66
N ILE A 560 10.51 -17.60 -13.03
CA ILE A 560 9.05 -17.70 -13.13
C ILE A 560 8.45 -17.64 -11.72
N SER A 561 7.84 -16.51 -11.40
CA SER A 561 7.35 -16.18 -10.04
C SER A 561 6.02 -16.86 -9.68
N THR A 562 5.25 -17.28 -10.68
CA THR A 562 3.86 -17.74 -10.55
C THR A 562 3.73 -19.26 -10.38
N LEU A 563 4.84 -19.98 -10.25
CA LEU A 563 4.88 -21.43 -10.08
C LEU A 563 4.19 -21.88 -8.79
N VAL A 564 3.34 -22.89 -8.92
CA VAL A 564 2.61 -23.49 -7.80
C VAL A 564 3.22 -24.85 -7.44
N SER A 565 3.89 -24.91 -6.29
CA SER A 565 4.42 -26.18 -5.75
C SER A 565 3.29 -27.02 -5.10
N PRO A 566 3.48 -28.34 -4.88
CA PRO A 566 2.48 -29.17 -4.20
C PRO A 566 2.10 -28.67 -2.79
N GLN A 567 3.00 -28.00 -2.08
CA GLN A 567 2.77 -27.42 -0.76
C GLN A 567 1.87 -26.17 -0.81
N LYS A 568 1.84 -25.50 -1.96
CA LYS A 568 1.02 -24.30 -2.23
C LYS A 568 -0.13 -24.60 -3.19
N ALA A 569 -0.51 -25.88 -3.36
CA ALA A 569 -1.51 -26.31 -4.33
C ALA A 569 -2.83 -25.54 -4.20
N ILE A 570 -3.35 -25.05 -5.33
CA ILE A 570 -4.61 -24.31 -5.44
C ILE A 570 -5.69 -25.29 -5.89
N ASN A 571 -6.68 -25.55 -5.06
CA ASN A 571 -7.73 -26.56 -5.31
C ASN A 571 -7.16 -27.94 -5.72
N GLY A 572 -6.01 -28.33 -5.13
CA GLY A 572 -5.30 -29.57 -5.47
C GLY A 572 -4.45 -29.54 -6.74
N SER A 573 -4.42 -28.42 -7.47
CA SER A 573 -3.59 -28.23 -8.66
C SER A 573 -2.22 -27.67 -8.32
N HIS A 574 -1.18 -28.20 -8.98
CA HIS A 574 0.21 -27.74 -8.87
C HIS A 574 0.94 -27.98 -10.20
N ASP A 575 2.13 -27.40 -10.37
CA ASP A 575 2.81 -27.37 -11.67
C ASP A 575 3.87 -28.47 -11.87
N ILE A 576 4.10 -29.35 -10.87
CA ILE A 576 5.00 -30.51 -11.03
C ILE A 576 4.24 -31.65 -11.69
N VAL A 577 3.88 -31.46 -12.95
CA VAL A 577 3.05 -32.37 -13.76
C VAL A 577 3.55 -32.40 -15.20
N GLN A 578 3.24 -33.50 -15.93
CA GLN A 578 3.64 -33.65 -17.35
C GLN A 578 3.11 -32.54 -18.28
N PRO A 579 1.86 -32.02 -18.12
CA PRO A 579 1.36 -30.89 -18.90
C PRO A 579 2.20 -29.64 -18.86
N LEU A 580 3.07 -29.45 -17.83
CA LEU A 580 4.03 -28.35 -17.74
C LEU A 580 4.89 -28.21 -19.00
N ALA A 581 5.23 -29.35 -19.67
CA ALA A 581 5.96 -29.35 -20.94
C ALA A 581 5.28 -28.52 -22.04
N LEU A 582 3.97 -28.35 -21.98
CA LEU A 582 3.14 -27.67 -22.98
C LEU A 582 2.55 -26.35 -22.47
N GLY A 583 2.98 -25.88 -21.30
CA GLY A 583 2.47 -24.70 -20.68
C GLY A 583 1.14 -24.87 -19.93
N GLY A 584 0.75 -26.11 -19.63
CA GLY A 584 -0.37 -26.41 -18.76
C GLY A 584 0.03 -26.16 -17.30
N MET A 585 -0.19 -24.96 -16.83
CA MET A 585 0.19 -24.47 -15.49
C MET A 585 -1.05 -24.05 -14.69
N THR A 586 -0.93 -24.03 -13.37
CA THR A 586 -2.03 -23.67 -12.47
C THR A 586 -2.45 -22.21 -12.66
N LEU A 587 -1.51 -21.29 -12.65
CA LEU A 587 -1.74 -19.85 -12.85
C LEU A 587 -1.32 -19.39 -14.25
N GLY A 588 -0.28 -19.97 -14.83
CA GLY A 588 0.41 -19.49 -16.02
C GLY A 588 1.64 -18.66 -15.66
N VAL A 589 2.10 -17.79 -16.57
CA VAL A 589 3.30 -16.95 -16.43
C VAL A 589 2.97 -15.50 -16.76
N THR A 590 3.72 -14.55 -16.17
CA THR A 590 3.65 -13.15 -16.55
C THR A 590 4.48 -12.87 -17.80
N ASN A 591 4.18 -11.78 -18.50
CA ASN A 591 4.94 -11.38 -19.70
C ASN A 591 6.41 -11.05 -19.31
N ILE A 592 6.62 -10.34 -18.22
CA ILE A 592 7.97 -9.95 -17.78
C ILE A 592 8.81 -11.17 -17.36
N ASP A 593 8.22 -12.16 -16.65
CA ASP A 593 8.94 -13.39 -16.27
C ASP A 593 9.40 -14.17 -17.50
N MET A 594 8.53 -14.28 -18.52
CA MET A 594 8.90 -14.94 -19.78
C MET A 594 9.99 -14.18 -20.53
N THR A 595 9.93 -12.86 -20.54
CA THR A 595 10.98 -12.02 -21.17
C THR A 595 12.31 -12.24 -20.47
N ALA A 596 12.35 -12.21 -19.14
CA ALA A 596 13.57 -12.45 -18.36
C ALA A 596 14.11 -13.90 -18.53
N ALA A 597 13.21 -14.89 -18.60
CA ALA A 597 13.59 -16.27 -18.82
C ALA A 597 14.27 -16.48 -20.18
N TYR A 598 13.73 -15.88 -21.24
CA TYR A 598 14.36 -15.93 -22.56
C TYR A 598 15.61 -15.04 -22.66
N ALA A 599 15.64 -13.93 -21.93
CA ALA A 599 16.86 -13.12 -21.79
C ALA A 599 18.01 -13.93 -21.21
N ALA A 600 17.76 -14.82 -20.26
CA ALA A 600 18.78 -15.71 -19.71
C ALA A 600 19.39 -16.65 -20.76
N ILE A 601 18.59 -17.14 -21.72
CA ILE A 601 19.14 -17.93 -22.85
C ILE A 601 20.04 -17.05 -23.72
N ALA A 602 19.57 -15.84 -24.08
CA ALA A 602 20.33 -14.88 -24.88
C ALA A 602 21.60 -14.38 -24.16
N ASN A 603 21.60 -14.42 -22.81
CA ASN A 603 22.72 -14.05 -21.95
C ASN A 603 23.56 -15.29 -21.52
N HIS A 604 23.88 -16.18 -22.45
CA HIS A 604 24.77 -17.33 -22.24
C HIS A 604 24.35 -18.24 -21.06
N GLY A 605 23.04 -18.33 -20.77
CA GLY A 605 22.49 -19.13 -19.67
C GLY A 605 22.51 -18.44 -18.30
N THR A 606 22.82 -17.15 -18.26
CA THR A 606 22.80 -16.36 -17.03
C THR A 606 21.51 -15.56 -16.93
N TYR A 607 20.70 -15.85 -15.92
CA TYR A 607 19.53 -15.05 -15.57
C TYR A 607 19.97 -13.74 -14.91
N THR A 608 19.33 -12.65 -15.30
CA THR A 608 19.47 -11.34 -14.68
C THR A 608 18.08 -10.85 -14.26
N LYS A 609 17.94 -10.49 -12.98
CA LYS A 609 16.65 -10.04 -12.43
C LYS A 609 16.22 -8.73 -13.13
N PRO A 610 14.96 -8.61 -13.58
CA PRO A 610 14.43 -7.36 -14.11
C PRO A 610 14.50 -6.23 -13.09
N VAL A 611 15.01 -5.07 -13.49
CA VAL A 611 15.07 -3.85 -12.70
C VAL A 611 14.53 -2.66 -13.48
N TYR A 612 13.86 -1.75 -12.76
CA TYR A 612 13.18 -0.58 -13.34
C TYR A 612 13.87 0.73 -13.00
N TYR A 613 14.90 0.73 -12.12
CA TYR A 613 15.70 1.90 -11.81
C TYR A 613 17.16 1.51 -11.51
N THR A 614 18.07 2.43 -11.75
CA THR A 614 19.51 2.25 -11.49
C THR A 614 19.93 2.84 -10.15
N ALA A 615 19.39 4.01 -9.79
CA ALA A 615 19.75 4.72 -8.56
C ALA A 615 18.58 5.58 -8.06
N VAL A 616 18.53 5.75 -6.75
CA VAL A 616 17.61 6.68 -6.06
C VAL A 616 18.40 7.55 -5.12
N TYR A 617 18.25 8.86 -5.26
CA TYR A 617 18.85 9.85 -4.36
C TYR A 617 17.76 10.52 -3.54
N ASP A 618 18.11 10.90 -2.31
CA ASP A 618 17.26 11.75 -1.47
C ASP A 618 17.28 13.22 -1.97
N TYR A 619 16.43 14.07 -1.37
CA TYR A 619 16.37 15.49 -1.73
C TYR A 619 17.68 16.27 -1.44
N LYS A 620 18.59 15.71 -0.63
CA LYS A 620 19.93 16.26 -0.35
C LYS A 620 20.99 15.76 -1.33
N GLY A 621 20.64 14.87 -2.25
CA GLY A 621 21.56 14.27 -3.21
C GLY A 621 22.37 13.09 -2.67
N ASN A 622 21.99 12.51 -1.50
CA ASN A 622 22.63 11.30 -0.99
C ASN A 622 22.03 10.07 -1.67
N LEU A 623 22.87 9.10 -2.03
CA LEU A 623 22.45 7.83 -2.62
C LEU A 623 21.66 7.01 -1.57
N LEU A 624 20.39 6.75 -1.87
CA LEU A 624 19.47 5.98 -1.01
C LEU A 624 19.40 4.51 -1.41
N LEU A 625 19.18 4.23 -2.70
CA LEU A 625 19.14 2.88 -3.26
C LEU A 625 20.04 2.79 -4.49
N ASP A 626 20.72 1.66 -4.69
CA ASP A 626 21.61 1.38 -5.81
C ASP A 626 21.26 0.02 -6.44
N ASN A 627 20.73 0.05 -7.65
CA ASN A 627 20.43 -1.11 -8.49
C ASN A 627 21.24 -1.06 -9.81
N SER A 628 22.37 -0.34 -9.83
CA SER A 628 23.26 -0.28 -11.00
C SER A 628 23.85 -1.65 -11.38
N SER A 629 23.84 -2.60 -10.45
CA SER A 629 24.23 -3.98 -10.65
C SER A 629 23.08 -4.91 -10.26
N SER A 630 22.46 -5.53 -11.26
CA SER A 630 21.35 -6.46 -11.06
C SER A 630 21.80 -7.79 -10.46
N GLU A 631 20.91 -8.43 -9.69
CA GLU A 631 21.11 -9.78 -9.18
C GLU A 631 21.14 -10.78 -10.34
N THR A 632 22.18 -11.62 -10.38
CA THR A 632 22.39 -12.60 -11.45
C THR A 632 22.70 -13.99 -10.91
N HIS A 633 22.31 -15.01 -11.66
CA HIS A 633 22.74 -16.39 -11.40
C HIS A 633 22.69 -17.26 -12.66
N THR A 634 23.49 -18.32 -12.69
CA THR A 634 23.53 -19.26 -13.82
C THR A 634 22.33 -20.22 -13.76
N VAL A 635 21.56 -20.30 -14.84
CA VAL A 635 20.46 -21.22 -15.04
C VAL A 635 20.85 -22.38 -15.93
N LEU A 636 21.47 -22.09 -17.08
CA LEU A 636 21.97 -23.07 -18.04
C LEU A 636 23.47 -22.92 -18.20
N LYS A 637 24.15 -24.00 -18.58
CA LYS A 637 25.51 -23.90 -19.10
C LYS A 637 25.51 -23.07 -20.39
N GLU A 638 26.59 -22.32 -20.59
CA GLU A 638 26.76 -21.50 -21.80
C GLU A 638 26.54 -22.31 -23.08
N GLN A 639 27.12 -23.51 -23.15
CA GLN A 639 26.98 -24.40 -24.32
C GLN A 639 25.54 -24.83 -24.58
N THR A 640 24.74 -25.01 -23.48
CA THR A 640 23.32 -25.34 -23.60
C THR A 640 22.51 -24.16 -24.11
N ALA A 641 22.84 -22.97 -23.64
CA ALA A 641 22.19 -21.75 -24.10
C ALA A 641 22.46 -21.46 -25.59
N TRP A 642 23.65 -21.80 -26.10
CA TRP A 642 24.01 -21.67 -27.50
C TRP A 642 23.29 -22.68 -28.43
N LEU A 643 22.93 -23.88 -27.95
CA LEU A 643 22.22 -24.91 -28.70
C LEU A 643 20.75 -24.58 -28.89
#